data_28046356ca2905f43e37f4f5a89747a9
#
_entry.id   28046356ca2905f43e37f4f5a89747a9
#
_cell.length_a   1.000
_cell.length_b   1.000
_cell.length_c   1.000
_cell.angle_alpha   90.00
_cell.angle_beta   90.00
_cell.angle_gamma   90.00
#
_symmetry.space_group_name_H-M   'P 1'
#
loop_
_entity.id
_entity.type
_entity.pdbx_description
1 polymer ?
#
loop_
_entity_poly.entity_id
_entity_poly.type
_entity_poly.pdbx_seq_one_letter_code
_entity_poly.pdbx_strand_id
1 'polypeptide(L)'
;MHGLSAALAIGLSLAAVKGTVRAPDGTPVPGTFVCALPDPLTEEVREPSATARTDATGAFTLELPAGTYMVSATAPGLAGAVARKVQENASAVALELTKSGRTLSGRVTAPDGKAAAKAWVFAIDPRGPTDPAVLVVPAGEDGRFSLTVPRAPYVLAATSGSLTSALAHPKDEDDATVDLQLQQEAAGAVPAAVTQWIKQAALPLTAVTAGSGFADLAPLGKTIGSARVVALGEATHGTREFFQLKHRMLEFLVEKMGFTVFAIEASLPDALFVDDYVTQGTGEPAQALAGLGFWTWDTQEVLEMIRWMRRYNENPNHARKLRFYGFDMQAPWATADRLAAYLKKVGPETDVPKLIDPLAPLLRRTTSDAPSEAERSQVTQATQAIEARLKEKKADYLAASNPVDYALALRLVELLHQAAEVVMKRSPLARDRAMAENVLWILDQQPGARMALWAHNGHITIDEQVMAGGSMGVHLRKALGPDYLTFGFAFDHGAFQAIEREKGLQAMTVGPAKEESLDAALATAGPDLLALDLRKVPKTGPVADWFAVPRPARSIGAMFDPAQEKSFYTAQSPPRAYDALLFVKSTTSAIPASSSASPSGKPRDIPPPRASAANLDFEADTLDPWSSKTERGGYRVSLDATTPAEGKRCARIDREGERTASKPFGNVMQRISAVPYRGKKVRFTASVRAEVSGAHNQAQLWLRVDREKDQRGFFDNMQDRPIRDPEWKAYSIVGDVAPDAESLNFGMFLLGEGRAWVDAVKIEVVEAE
;
A
#
# COMPACT_ATOMS: atom_id res chain seq x y z
N MET A 1 19.78 4.09 35.59
CA MET A 1 21.21 4.03 35.97
C MET A 1 22.02 2.97 35.21
N HIS A 2 21.43 2.04 34.49
CA HIS A 2 22.17 0.98 33.77
C HIS A 2 22.79 1.45 32.46
N GLY A 3 22.20 2.40 31.73
CA GLY A 3 22.77 2.93 30.47
C GLY A 3 24.03 3.77 30.67
N LEU A 4 24.13 4.50 31.79
CA LEU A 4 25.35 5.26 32.14
C LEU A 4 26.52 4.33 32.45
N SER A 5 26.31 3.13 33.00
CA SER A 5 27.34 2.18 33.38
C SER A 5 28.03 1.56 32.16
N ALA A 6 27.33 1.35 31.06
CA ALA A 6 27.89 0.78 29.82
C ALA A 6 28.68 1.81 29.01
N ALA A 7 28.22 3.06 28.94
CA ALA A 7 28.91 4.15 28.23
C ALA A 7 30.25 4.53 28.90
N LEU A 8 30.31 4.47 30.23
CA LEU A 8 31.56 4.72 30.97
C LEU A 8 32.62 3.62 30.73
N ALA A 9 32.19 2.39 30.40
CA ALA A 9 33.12 1.28 30.17
C ALA A 9 33.83 1.33 28.80
N ILE A 10 33.30 2.10 27.84
CA ILE A 10 33.78 2.14 26.45
C ILE A 10 34.45 3.48 26.10
N GLY A 11 34.50 4.45 27.06
CA GLY A 11 35.13 5.77 26.84
C GLY A 11 34.40 6.64 25.81
N LEU A 12 33.09 6.43 25.62
CA LEU A 12 32.25 7.27 24.74
C LEU A 12 32.07 8.67 25.33
N SER A 13 32.33 9.69 24.52
CA SER A 13 32.04 11.09 24.89
C SER A 13 30.52 11.28 24.85
N LEU A 14 29.91 11.70 25.95
CA LEU A 14 28.52 12.06 26.05
C LEU A 14 28.32 13.56 25.81
N ALA A 15 27.30 13.93 25.08
CA ALA A 15 26.89 15.32 24.88
C ALA A 15 25.48 15.53 25.47
N ALA A 16 25.19 16.76 25.90
CA ALA A 16 23.95 17.09 26.58
C ALA A 16 22.91 17.66 25.63
N VAL A 17 21.78 16.95 25.44
CA VAL A 17 20.58 17.48 24.82
C VAL A 17 19.74 18.18 25.87
N LYS A 18 19.46 19.47 25.70
CA LYS A 18 18.68 20.29 26.63
C LYS A 18 17.40 20.77 25.98
N GLY A 19 16.33 20.85 26.76
CA GLY A 19 15.04 21.31 26.25
C GLY A 19 14.03 21.64 27.34
N THR A 20 12.83 21.98 26.91
CA THR A 20 11.71 22.30 27.81
C THR A 20 10.43 21.59 27.34
N VAL A 21 9.60 21.23 28.31
CA VAL A 21 8.26 20.68 28.08
C VAL A 21 7.21 21.68 28.60
N ARG A 22 6.26 22.00 27.74
CA ARG A 22 5.18 22.96 28.04
C ARG A 22 3.81 22.36 27.73
N ALA A 23 2.79 22.83 28.46
CA ALA A 23 1.40 22.60 28.15
C ALA A 23 0.93 23.57 27.03
N PRO A 24 -0.26 23.37 26.43
CA PRO A 24 -0.78 24.20 25.35
C PRO A 24 -0.96 25.70 25.67
N ASP A 25 -1.05 26.04 26.94
CA ASP A 25 -1.10 27.43 27.43
C ASP A 25 0.26 28.04 27.71
N GLY A 26 1.34 27.33 27.35
CA GLY A 26 2.72 27.75 27.55
C GLY A 26 3.26 27.51 28.96
N THR A 27 2.45 26.98 29.89
CA THR A 27 2.91 26.70 31.26
C THR A 27 3.92 25.53 31.29
N PRO A 28 4.95 25.60 32.13
CA PRO A 28 5.86 24.47 32.34
C PRO A 28 5.14 23.23 32.86
N VAL A 29 5.56 22.03 32.43
CA VAL A 29 5.02 20.76 32.95
C VAL A 29 6.13 20.02 33.73
N PRO A 30 6.22 20.19 35.05
CA PRO A 30 7.23 19.52 35.85
C PRO A 30 6.93 18.03 36.03
N GLY A 31 7.99 17.24 36.25
CA GLY A 31 7.89 15.78 36.45
C GLY A 31 7.56 14.97 35.19
N THR A 32 7.43 15.62 34.05
CA THR A 32 7.21 14.95 32.75
C THR A 32 8.33 13.97 32.47
N PHE A 33 7.97 12.74 32.08
CA PHE A 33 8.94 11.75 31.63
C PHE A 33 9.41 12.10 30.21
N VAL A 34 10.71 12.21 30.02
CA VAL A 34 11.36 12.51 28.73
C VAL A 34 12.34 11.40 28.43
N CYS A 35 12.37 10.92 27.19
CA CYS A 35 13.36 9.95 26.75
C CYS A 35 13.85 10.23 25.33
N ALA A 36 15.02 9.70 25.01
CA ALA A 36 15.60 9.70 23.67
C ALA A 36 15.68 8.27 23.11
N LEU A 37 15.31 8.12 21.86
CA LEU A 37 15.50 6.91 21.05
C LEU A 37 16.36 7.26 19.84
N PRO A 38 17.13 6.32 19.26
CA PRO A 38 17.81 6.55 17.97
C PRO A 38 16.79 6.96 16.87
N ASP A 39 17.23 7.85 15.98
CA ASP A 39 16.43 8.29 14.85
C ASP A 39 17.23 8.15 13.53
N PRO A 40 16.91 7.18 12.67
CA PRO A 40 15.70 6.35 12.68
C PRO A 40 15.69 5.27 13.78
N LEU A 41 14.48 4.93 14.23
CA LEU A 41 14.27 3.82 15.15
C LEU A 41 14.54 2.49 14.44
N THR A 42 15.30 1.59 15.07
CA THR A 42 15.55 0.23 14.58
C THR A 42 14.89 -0.81 15.49
N GLU A 43 14.63 -1.99 14.97
CA GLU A 43 14.03 -3.10 15.72
C GLU A 43 14.92 -3.63 16.86
N GLU A 44 16.21 -3.25 16.88
CA GLU A 44 17.15 -3.64 17.93
C GLU A 44 17.00 -2.77 19.19
N VAL A 45 16.24 -1.67 19.12
CA VAL A 45 16.05 -0.77 20.25
C VAL A 45 15.11 -1.41 21.27
N ARG A 46 15.63 -1.77 22.42
CA ARG A 46 14.91 -2.40 23.54
C ARG A 46 14.63 -1.46 24.70
N GLU A 47 15.38 -0.38 24.78
CA GLU A 47 15.26 0.64 25.84
C GLU A 47 15.66 2.02 25.29
N PRO A 48 15.20 3.11 25.91
CA PRO A 48 15.66 4.45 25.58
C PRO A 48 17.17 4.62 25.79
N SER A 49 17.83 5.37 24.88
CA SER A 49 19.24 5.72 25.00
C SER A 49 19.53 6.58 26.24
N ALA A 50 18.59 7.43 26.63
CA ALA A 50 18.61 8.20 27.86
C ALA A 50 17.20 8.58 28.31
N THR A 51 17.02 8.80 29.61
CA THR A 51 15.76 9.26 30.20
C THR A 51 15.99 10.38 31.20
N ALA A 52 15.03 11.28 31.34
CA ALA A 52 15.02 12.35 32.32
C ALA A 52 13.59 12.65 32.81
N ARG A 53 13.48 13.43 33.88
CA ARG A 53 12.23 14.10 34.25
C ARG A 53 12.45 15.60 34.25
N THR A 54 11.43 16.35 33.82
CA THR A 54 11.49 17.81 33.83
C THR A 54 11.50 18.34 35.26
N ASP A 55 12.23 19.42 35.46
CA ASP A 55 12.28 20.19 36.74
C ASP A 55 11.04 21.10 36.88
N ALA A 56 11.03 21.94 37.93
CA ALA A 56 9.97 22.88 38.22
C ALA A 56 9.73 23.91 37.11
N THR A 57 10.68 24.15 36.24
CA THR A 57 10.59 25.08 35.08
C THR A 57 10.17 24.36 33.78
N GLY A 58 9.94 23.05 33.84
CA GLY A 58 9.73 22.21 32.70
C GLY A 58 10.99 21.87 31.90
N ALA A 59 12.19 22.19 32.41
CA ALA A 59 13.45 21.92 31.72
C ALA A 59 13.91 20.47 31.93
N PHE A 60 14.63 19.92 30.93
CA PHE A 60 15.26 18.61 31.00
C PHE A 60 16.66 18.62 30.38
N THR A 61 17.46 17.64 30.77
CA THR A 61 18.76 17.34 30.16
C THR A 61 18.89 15.83 29.97
N LEU A 62 19.29 15.40 28.76
CA LEU A 62 19.61 14.02 28.43
C LEU A 62 21.09 13.93 28.02
N GLU A 63 21.84 13.02 28.62
CA GLU A 63 23.24 12.74 28.26
C GLU A 63 23.26 11.63 27.22
N LEU A 64 23.73 11.91 26.00
CA LEU A 64 23.63 11.02 24.84
C LEU A 64 24.99 10.85 24.15
N PRO A 65 25.30 9.66 23.65
CA PRO A 65 26.40 9.45 22.70
C PRO A 65 26.24 10.27 21.43
N ALA A 66 27.27 10.35 20.60
CA ALA A 66 27.17 10.95 19.28
C ALA A 66 26.11 10.24 18.44
N GLY A 67 25.18 11.01 17.83
CA GLY A 67 24.08 10.46 17.03
C GLY A 67 22.91 11.42 16.83
N THR A 68 21.92 10.93 16.11
CA THR A 68 20.65 11.63 15.88
C THR A 68 19.54 10.90 16.63
N TYR A 69 18.65 11.63 17.26
CA TYR A 69 17.67 11.08 18.19
C TYR A 69 16.24 11.59 17.94
N MET A 70 15.29 10.75 18.30
CA MET A 70 13.90 11.12 18.54
C MET A 70 13.75 11.37 20.04
N VAL A 71 13.33 12.56 20.45
CA VAL A 71 13.08 12.91 21.85
C VAL A 71 11.58 13.00 22.07
N SER A 72 11.06 12.21 23.00
CA SER A 72 9.63 12.18 23.34
C SER A 72 9.36 12.57 24.79
N ALA A 73 8.21 13.18 25.04
CA ALA A 73 7.73 13.56 26.37
C ALA A 73 6.32 13.02 26.61
N THR A 74 6.12 12.46 27.84
CA THR A 74 4.81 11.92 28.27
C THR A 74 4.49 12.39 29.69
N ALA A 75 3.25 12.89 29.88
CA ALA A 75 2.72 13.32 31.17
C ALA A 75 1.28 12.82 31.35
N PRO A 76 0.84 12.49 32.57
CA PRO A 76 -0.54 12.10 32.82
C PRO A 76 -1.54 13.18 32.40
N GLY A 77 -2.60 12.78 31.66
CA GLY A 77 -3.68 13.68 31.26
C GLY A 77 -3.37 14.66 30.13
N LEU A 78 -2.15 14.66 29.61
CA LEU A 78 -1.75 15.44 28.43
C LEU A 78 -1.19 14.52 27.36
N ALA A 79 -1.62 14.70 26.13
CA ALA A 79 -1.12 13.89 25.02
C ALA A 79 0.37 14.24 24.77
N GLY A 80 1.18 13.19 24.65
CA GLY A 80 2.62 13.28 24.51
C GLY A 80 3.08 13.99 23.24
N ALA A 81 4.31 14.48 23.25
CA ALA A 81 4.95 15.18 22.15
C ALA A 81 6.25 14.48 21.73
N VAL A 82 6.63 14.63 20.45
CA VAL A 82 7.82 14.02 19.86
C VAL A 82 8.58 15.06 19.02
N ALA A 83 9.87 15.23 19.27
CA ALA A 83 10.79 15.96 18.39
C ALA A 83 11.70 14.96 17.66
N ARG A 84 11.87 15.15 16.36
CA ARG A 84 12.64 14.27 15.48
C ARG A 84 13.97 14.89 15.06
N LYS A 85 14.91 14.04 14.63
CA LYS A 85 16.23 14.45 14.10
C LYS A 85 17.00 15.38 15.04
N VAL A 86 16.86 15.15 16.35
CA VAL A 86 17.56 15.90 17.40
C VAL A 86 19.01 15.45 17.45
N GLN A 87 19.96 16.38 17.28
CA GLN A 87 21.38 16.08 17.40
C GLN A 87 21.78 15.97 18.89
N GLU A 88 22.79 15.18 19.19
CA GLU A 88 23.28 14.92 20.56
C GLU A 88 23.70 16.16 21.36
N ASN A 89 23.90 17.29 20.71
CA ASN A 89 24.31 18.57 21.33
C ASN A 89 23.24 19.65 21.25
N ALA A 90 22.00 19.31 20.91
CA ALA A 90 20.93 20.28 20.81
C ALA A 90 20.58 20.94 22.13
N SER A 91 20.57 22.27 22.18
CA SER A 91 20.45 23.07 23.42
C SER A 91 19.07 23.70 23.63
N ALA A 92 18.13 23.51 22.69
CA ALA A 92 16.82 24.17 22.72
C ALA A 92 15.69 23.29 22.14
N VAL A 93 15.57 22.03 22.59
CA VAL A 93 14.49 21.16 22.18
C VAL A 93 13.19 21.59 22.89
N ALA A 94 12.18 21.98 22.11
CA ALA A 94 10.87 22.37 22.63
C ALA A 94 9.86 21.23 22.39
N LEU A 95 9.20 20.76 23.46
CA LEU A 95 8.15 19.75 23.42
C LEU A 95 6.86 20.36 23.99
N GLU A 96 5.84 20.45 23.16
CA GLU A 96 4.54 20.99 23.53
C GLU A 96 3.51 19.85 23.61
N LEU A 97 3.02 19.57 24.82
CA LEU A 97 1.99 18.59 25.09
C LEU A 97 0.61 19.16 24.68
N THR A 98 -0.35 18.31 24.36
CA THR A 98 -1.69 18.76 23.95
C THR A 98 -2.79 18.25 24.89
N LYS A 99 -3.92 19.00 24.98
CA LYS A 99 -5.09 18.59 25.79
C LYS A 99 -5.96 17.54 25.09
N SER A 100 -5.88 17.48 23.76
CA SER A 100 -6.67 16.52 22.98
C SER A 100 -5.91 15.20 22.84
N GLY A 101 -6.28 14.22 23.65
CA GLY A 101 -5.67 12.91 23.64
C GLY A 101 -6.63 11.80 24.06
N ARG A 102 -6.13 10.57 24.05
CA ARG A 102 -6.75 9.38 24.64
C ARG A 102 -5.75 8.66 25.54
N THR A 103 -6.24 7.94 26.52
CA THR A 103 -5.40 7.20 27.47
C THR A 103 -5.30 5.74 27.04
N LEU A 104 -4.07 5.26 26.88
CA LEU A 104 -3.74 3.86 26.72
C LEU A 104 -3.16 3.33 28.03
N SER A 105 -3.76 2.29 28.58
CA SER A 105 -3.36 1.69 29.86
C SER A 105 -3.35 0.17 29.77
N GLY A 106 -2.75 -0.48 30.75
CA GLY A 106 -2.73 -1.94 30.81
C GLY A 106 -1.67 -2.46 31.77
N ARG A 107 -1.35 -3.74 31.63
CA ARG A 107 -0.33 -4.42 32.42
C ARG A 107 0.64 -5.16 31.53
N VAL A 108 1.92 -5.05 31.84
CA VAL A 108 2.97 -5.87 31.23
C VAL A 108 3.27 -7.05 32.14
N THR A 109 3.21 -8.26 31.57
CA THR A 109 3.54 -9.51 32.28
C THR A 109 4.73 -10.21 31.64
N ALA A 110 5.53 -10.87 32.46
CA ALA A 110 6.60 -11.76 32.00
C ALA A 110 6.02 -13.07 31.42
N PRO A 111 6.83 -13.94 30.78
CA PRO A 111 6.36 -15.20 30.22
C PRO A 111 5.71 -16.14 31.24
N ASP A 112 6.09 -16.04 32.53
CA ASP A 112 5.52 -16.81 33.65
C ASP A 112 4.23 -16.19 34.23
N GLY A 113 3.69 -15.12 33.61
CA GLY A 113 2.48 -14.42 34.02
C GLY A 113 2.67 -13.43 35.17
N LYS A 114 3.86 -13.30 35.77
CA LYS A 114 4.12 -12.31 36.79
C LYS A 114 4.26 -10.91 36.20
N ALA A 115 4.14 -9.89 37.07
CA ALA A 115 4.35 -8.51 36.68
C ALA A 115 5.77 -8.28 36.12
N ALA A 116 5.86 -7.66 34.96
CA ALA A 116 7.13 -7.23 34.38
C ALA A 116 7.43 -5.80 34.84
N ALA A 117 7.99 -5.65 36.05
CA ALA A 117 8.34 -4.37 36.61
C ALA A 117 9.35 -3.63 35.73
N LYS A 118 9.11 -2.30 35.57
CA LYS A 118 10.00 -1.41 34.78
C LYS A 118 10.17 -1.80 33.30
N ALA A 119 9.32 -2.64 32.76
CA ALA A 119 9.29 -2.90 31.33
C ALA A 119 9.05 -1.59 30.57
N TRP A 120 9.69 -1.41 29.44
CA TRP A 120 9.45 -0.26 28.55
C TRP A 120 8.21 -0.52 27.70
N VAL A 121 7.31 0.44 27.65
CA VAL A 121 6.12 0.40 26.78
C VAL A 121 6.25 1.48 25.73
N PHE A 122 6.21 1.07 24.48
CA PHE A 122 6.34 1.92 23.29
C PHE A 122 4.95 2.08 22.67
N ALA A 123 4.52 3.31 22.47
CA ALA A 123 3.34 3.64 21.66
C ALA A 123 3.81 4.24 20.34
N ILE A 124 3.65 3.48 19.27
CA ILE A 124 4.16 3.76 17.92
C ILE A 124 3.02 4.27 17.07
N ASP A 125 3.17 5.43 16.44
CA ASP A 125 2.21 5.96 15.47
C ASP A 125 2.47 5.34 14.08
N PRO A 126 1.60 4.45 13.58
CA PRO A 126 1.84 3.73 12.33
C PRO A 126 1.63 4.58 11.07
N ARG A 127 1.19 5.83 11.20
CA ARG A 127 0.91 6.72 10.05
C ARG A 127 2.16 7.18 9.31
N GLY A 128 3.33 7.05 9.96
CA GLY A 128 4.63 7.25 9.34
C GLY A 128 5.37 5.92 9.17
N PRO A 129 5.04 5.07 8.18
CA PRO A 129 5.54 3.69 8.11
C PRO A 129 7.08 3.60 7.99
N THR A 130 7.73 4.62 7.47
CA THR A 130 9.20 4.70 7.38
C THR A 130 9.81 5.64 8.42
N ASP A 131 8.98 6.34 9.19
CA ASP A 131 9.42 7.37 10.13
C ASP A 131 8.38 7.56 11.25
N PRO A 132 8.07 6.51 12.05
CA PRO A 132 7.02 6.56 13.07
C PRO A 132 7.41 7.49 14.22
N ALA A 133 6.43 8.23 14.75
CA ALA A 133 6.57 8.90 16.04
C ALA A 133 6.36 7.88 17.17
N VAL A 134 7.22 7.90 18.18
CA VAL A 134 7.15 6.95 19.29
C VAL A 134 7.13 7.66 20.64
N LEU A 135 6.14 7.33 21.45
CA LEU A 135 6.04 7.73 22.83
C LEU A 135 6.41 6.53 23.73
N VAL A 136 7.13 6.77 24.82
CA VAL A 136 7.61 5.70 25.70
C VAL A 136 7.26 6.00 27.15
N VAL A 137 6.86 4.97 27.90
CA VAL A 137 6.72 5.03 29.36
C VAL A 137 7.27 3.76 30.00
N PRO A 138 7.86 3.81 31.19
CA PRO A 138 8.16 2.61 31.96
C PRO A 138 6.89 2.09 32.66
N ALA A 139 6.73 0.79 32.72
CA ALA A 139 5.74 0.15 33.59
C ALA A 139 6.13 0.30 35.05
N GLY A 140 5.14 0.33 35.94
CA GLY A 140 5.31 0.36 37.41
C GLY A 140 5.88 -0.96 37.96
N GLU A 141 6.11 -1.00 39.27
CA GLU A 141 6.59 -2.21 39.96
C GLU A 141 5.58 -3.37 39.88
N ASP A 142 4.30 -3.04 39.72
CA ASP A 142 3.20 -4.01 39.52
C ASP A 142 2.96 -4.37 38.04
N GLY A 143 3.83 -3.87 37.14
CA GLY A 143 3.71 -4.05 35.70
C GLY A 143 2.69 -3.15 35.01
N ARG A 144 1.96 -2.31 35.72
CA ARG A 144 0.95 -1.41 35.13
C ARG A 144 1.60 -0.24 34.42
N PHE A 145 1.00 0.17 33.32
CA PHE A 145 1.37 1.38 32.59
C PHE A 145 0.14 2.22 32.23
N SER A 146 0.37 3.50 32.03
CA SER A 146 -0.63 4.43 31.49
C SER A 146 0.09 5.56 30.77
N LEU A 147 -0.34 5.87 29.55
CA LEU A 147 0.13 7.01 28.80
C LEU A 147 -1.00 7.67 28.03
N THR A 148 -0.96 8.99 27.93
CA THR A 148 -1.91 9.75 27.11
C THR A 148 -1.22 10.06 25.77
N VAL A 149 -1.87 9.67 24.67
CA VAL A 149 -1.38 9.84 23.30
C VAL A 149 -2.32 10.77 22.52
N PRO A 150 -1.86 11.47 21.48
CA PRO A 150 -2.74 12.15 20.54
C PRO A 150 -3.82 11.21 20.00
N ARG A 151 -4.99 11.74 19.63
CA ARG A 151 -6.06 10.91 19.01
C ARG A 151 -5.61 10.43 17.62
N ALA A 152 -5.16 9.20 17.58
CA ALA A 152 -4.65 8.53 16.39
C ALA A 152 -4.62 7.01 16.64
N PRO A 153 -4.52 6.18 15.59
CA PRO A 153 -4.14 4.78 15.73
C PRO A 153 -2.73 4.69 16.33
N TYR A 154 -2.56 3.83 17.31
CA TYR A 154 -1.26 3.49 17.89
C TYR A 154 -1.06 1.99 17.96
N VAL A 155 0.18 1.56 17.79
CA VAL A 155 0.62 0.20 18.06
C VAL A 155 1.38 0.21 19.37
N LEU A 156 1.05 -0.70 20.29
CA LEU A 156 1.77 -0.87 21.54
C LEU A 156 2.71 -2.06 21.47
N ALA A 157 3.91 -1.88 21.99
CA ALA A 157 4.87 -2.94 22.24
C ALA A 157 5.47 -2.76 23.63
N ALA A 158 5.92 -3.85 24.26
CA ALA A 158 6.68 -3.77 25.50
C ALA A 158 7.96 -4.57 25.38
N THR A 159 9.01 -4.09 26.10
CA THR A 159 10.30 -4.76 26.17
C THR A 159 10.84 -4.78 27.61
N SER A 160 11.64 -5.80 27.95
CA SER A 160 12.36 -5.87 29.19
C SER A 160 13.59 -6.77 29.03
N GLY A 161 14.78 -6.18 28.92
CA GLY A 161 16.00 -6.91 28.55
C GLY A 161 15.88 -7.52 27.16
N SER A 162 16.02 -8.84 27.06
CA SER A 162 15.86 -9.60 25.81
C SER A 162 14.41 -10.01 25.50
N LEU A 163 13.46 -9.69 26.37
CA LEU A 163 12.05 -10.05 26.18
C LEU A 163 11.32 -8.94 25.43
N THR A 164 10.42 -9.32 24.52
CA THR A 164 9.54 -8.41 23.79
C THR A 164 8.08 -8.92 23.85
N SER A 165 7.10 -8.03 23.72
CA SER A 165 5.72 -8.42 23.52
C SER A 165 5.38 -8.54 22.04
N ALA A 166 4.32 -9.28 21.71
CA ALA A 166 3.64 -9.10 20.45
C ALA A 166 3.14 -7.64 20.32
N LEU A 167 2.99 -7.16 19.09
CA LEU A 167 2.39 -5.86 18.82
C LEU A 167 0.91 -5.90 19.20
N ALA A 168 0.48 -4.94 19.99
CA ALA A 168 -0.90 -4.81 20.38
C ALA A 168 -1.49 -3.53 19.82
N HIS A 169 -2.75 -3.57 19.45
CA HIS A 169 -3.39 -2.53 18.68
C HIS A 169 -4.70 -2.10 19.37
N PRO A 170 -4.68 -1.07 20.20
CA PRO A 170 -5.87 -0.56 20.85
C PRO A 170 -6.86 0.03 19.82
N LYS A 171 -8.17 -0.06 20.09
CA LYS A 171 -9.19 0.58 19.25
C LYS A 171 -8.94 2.08 19.08
N ASP A 172 -9.21 2.61 17.89
CA ASP A 172 -8.59 3.83 17.37
C ASP A 172 -9.00 5.18 18.01
N GLU A 173 -10.11 5.30 18.73
CA GLU A 173 -10.66 6.63 19.09
C GLU A 173 -10.88 6.87 20.59
N ASP A 174 -10.98 5.84 21.40
CA ASP A 174 -11.31 5.93 22.82
C ASP A 174 -10.15 5.46 23.73
N ASP A 175 -10.28 5.75 25.02
CA ASP A 175 -9.41 5.18 26.04
C ASP A 175 -9.45 3.66 25.95
N ALA A 176 -8.27 3.02 26.02
CA ALA A 176 -8.18 1.58 25.88
C ALA A 176 -7.29 0.95 26.97
N THR A 177 -7.69 -0.23 27.44
CA THR A 177 -6.88 -1.08 28.30
C THR A 177 -6.37 -2.26 27.49
N VAL A 178 -5.02 -2.44 27.46
CA VAL A 178 -4.34 -3.43 26.64
C VAL A 178 -3.25 -4.09 27.48
N ASP A 179 -3.43 -5.35 27.83
CA ASP A 179 -2.39 -6.11 28.52
C ASP A 179 -1.36 -6.65 27.53
N LEU A 180 -0.08 -6.55 27.89
CA LEU A 180 1.07 -6.95 27.08
C LEU A 180 1.79 -8.08 27.79
N GLN A 181 1.95 -9.23 27.11
CA GLN A 181 2.76 -10.34 27.62
C GLN A 181 4.11 -10.38 26.92
N LEU A 182 5.18 -10.28 27.69
CA LEU A 182 6.53 -10.45 27.18
C LEU A 182 6.78 -11.91 26.80
N GLN A 183 7.53 -12.11 25.74
CA GLN A 183 7.92 -13.41 25.21
C GLN A 183 9.44 -13.37 24.95
N GLN A 184 10.08 -14.52 25.02
CA GLN A 184 11.47 -14.62 24.63
C GLN A 184 11.57 -14.53 23.11
N GLU A 185 12.44 -13.67 22.59
CA GLU A 185 12.74 -13.70 21.17
C GLU A 185 13.36 -15.04 20.79
N ALA A 186 13.02 -15.49 19.61
CA ALA A 186 13.63 -16.69 19.04
C ALA A 186 15.14 -16.40 18.82
N ALA A 187 15.97 -17.13 19.51
CA ALA A 187 17.42 -17.05 19.37
C ALA A 187 18.00 -18.42 19.01
N GLY A 188 19.07 -18.41 18.22
CA GLY A 188 19.86 -19.59 17.89
C GLY A 188 19.36 -20.40 16.69
N ALA A 189 20.22 -21.33 16.27
CA ALA A 189 19.98 -22.22 15.12
C ALA A 189 18.76 -23.12 15.34
N VAL A 190 18.12 -23.48 14.24
CA VAL A 190 16.94 -24.37 14.24
C VAL A 190 17.29 -25.73 14.85
N PRO A 191 16.57 -26.22 15.88
CA PRO A 191 16.85 -27.51 16.50
C PRO A 191 16.76 -28.68 15.51
N ALA A 192 17.65 -29.66 15.64
CA ALA A 192 17.67 -30.83 14.78
C ALA A 192 16.32 -31.58 14.73
N ALA A 193 15.58 -31.64 15.86
CA ALA A 193 14.24 -32.23 15.92
C ALA A 193 13.24 -31.53 15.01
N VAL A 194 13.31 -30.16 14.91
CA VAL A 194 12.45 -29.37 14.04
C VAL A 194 12.80 -29.59 12.56
N THR A 195 14.10 -29.56 12.24
CA THR A 195 14.59 -29.85 10.88
C THR A 195 14.17 -31.25 10.44
N GLN A 196 14.30 -32.26 11.31
CA GLN A 196 13.89 -33.63 11.00
C GLN A 196 12.37 -33.73 10.81
N TRP A 197 11.58 -33.08 11.66
CA TRP A 197 10.13 -33.06 11.53
C TRP A 197 9.68 -32.39 10.23
N ILE A 198 10.22 -31.21 9.87
CA ILE A 198 9.92 -30.55 8.61
C ILE A 198 10.24 -31.47 7.43
N LYS A 199 11.43 -32.11 7.43
CA LYS A 199 11.84 -33.06 6.39
C LYS A 199 10.89 -34.23 6.20
N GLN A 200 10.28 -34.71 7.27
CA GLN A 200 9.32 -35.84 7.24
C GLN A 200 7.91 -35.37 6.86
N ALA A 201 7.48 -34.17 7.30
CA ALA A 201 6.13 -33.65 7.11
C ALA A 201 5.96 -32.91 5.79
N ALA A 202 7.06 -32.40 5.21
CA ALA A 202 7.03 -31.66 3.96
C ALA A 202 6.58 -32.55 2.78
N LEU A 203 5.71 -31.99 1.96
CA LEU A 203 5.34 -32.52 0.66
C LEU A 203 6.23 -31.85 -0.41
N PRO A 204 7.17 -32.59 -1.03
CA PRO A 204 7.93 -32.03 -2.13
C PRO A 204 7.05 -31.68 -3.31
N LEU A 205 7.25 -30.48 -3.88
CA LEU A 205 6.65 -30.07 -5.13
C LEU A 205 7.71 -30.13 -6.25
N THR A 206 7.29 -30.37 -7.47
CA THR A 206 8.21 -30.64 -8.60
C THR A 206 8.35 -29.45 -9.55
N ALA A 207 7.39 -28.53 -9.56
CA ALA A 207 7.39 -27.36 -10.42
C ALA A 207 6.54 -26.23 -9.84
N VAL A 208 6.90 -25.00 -10.17
CA VAL A 208 6.08 -23.81 -9.93
C VAL A 208 5.18 -23.48 -11.12
N THR A 209 5.56 -23.90 -12.33
CA THR A 209 4.96 -23.47 -13.59
C THR A 209 3.60 -24.11 -13.83
N ALA A 210 2.60 -23.33 -14.22
CA ALA A 210 1.32 -23.78 -14.70
C ALA A 210 1.44 -24.76 -15.88
N GLY A 211 0.49 -25.68 -16.02
CA GLY A 211 0.51 -26.74 -17.04
C GLY A 211 1.47 -27.91 -16.76
N SER A 212 2.24 -27.91 -15.66
CA SER A 212 3.17 -29.02 -15.31
C SER A 212 2.47 -30.26 -14.72
N GLY A 213 1.14 -30.31 -14.74
CA GLY A 213 0.35 -31.37 -14.13
C GLY A 213 0.23 -31.22 -12.62
N PHE A 214 -0.45 -32.18 -11.96
CA PHE A 214 -0.90 -32.05 -10.57
C PHE A 214 -0.53 -33.24 -9.67
N ALA A 215 0.33 -34.15 -10.11
CA ALA A 215 0.64 -35.38 -9.35
C ALA A 215 1.20 -35.07 -7.95
N ASP A 216 2.06 -34.08 -7.85
CA ASP A 216 2.66 -33.57 -6.60
C ASP A 216 1.70 -32.68 -5.79
N LEU A 217 0.72 -32.02 -6.43
CA LEU A 217 -0.30 -31.23 -5.75
C LEU A 217 -1.48 -32.08 -5.25
N ALA A 218 -1.70 -33.26 -5.82
CA ALA A 218 -2.84 -34.12 -5.47
C ALA A 218 -3.00 -34.40 -3.97
N PRO A 219 -1.91 -34.62 -3.17
CA PRO A 219 -2.02 -34.77 -1.72
C PRO A 219 -2.61 -33.54 -1.01
N LEU A 220 -2.41 -32.31 -1.56
CA LEU A 220 -2.99 -31.07 -1.01
C LEU A 220 -4.52 -31.07 -1.10
N GLY A 221 -5.10 -31.85 -2.01
CA GLY A 221 -6.56 -32.02 -2.09
C GLY A 221 -7.16 -32.51 -0.77
N LYS A 222 -6.44 -33.35 -0.01
CA LYS A 222 -6.86 -33.78 1.33
C LYS A 222 -6.73 -32.67 2.37
N THR A 223 -5.67 -31.88 2.27
CA THR A 223 -5.43 -30.70 3.12
C THR A 223 -6.52 -29.64 2.92
N ILE A 224 -6.90 -29.40 1.66
CA ILE A 224 -7.93 -28.42 1.26
C ILE A 224 -9.34 -28.93 1.59
N GLY A 225 -9.62 -30.22 1.38
CA GLY A 225 -10.92 -30.82 1.71
C GLY A 225 -12.10 -30.08 1.06
N SER A 226 -13.11 -29.79 1.86
CA SER A 226 -14.33 -29.08 1.47
C SER A 226 -14.23 -27.57 1.58
N ALA A 227 -13.08 -26.99 1.90
CA ALA A 227 -12.93 -25.55 2.10
C ALA A 227 -13.56 -24.74 0.95
N ARG A 228 -14.38 -23.75 1.28
CA ARG A 228 -15.05 -22.88 0.33
C ARG A 228 -14.13 -21.80 -0.22
N VAL A 229 -13.20 -21.33 0.62
CA VAL A 229 -12.18 -20.32 0.25
C VAL A 229 -10.80 -20.86 0.55
N VAL A 230 -9.92 -20.86 -0.45
CA VAL A 230 -8.49 -21.15 -0.32
C VAL A 230 -7.71 -19.87 -0.58
N ALA A 231 -7.11 -19.33 0.48
CA ALA A 231 -6.30 -18.12 0.39
C ALA A 231 -4.83 -18.47 0.18
N LEU A 232 -4.25 -17.92 -0.88
CA LEU A 232 -2.86 -18.07 -1.28
C LEU A 232 -2.12 -16.76 -0.97
N GLY A 233 -1.21 -16.82 0.00
CA GLY A 233 -0.41 -15.70 0.46
C GLY A 233 0.75 -15.32 -0.46
N GLU A 234 1.54 -14.36 -0.04
CA GLU A 234 2.86 -14.04 -0.58
C GLU A 234 3.68 -13.29 0.44
N ALA A 235 4.97 -13.59 0.52
CA ALA A 235 5.91 -12.87 1.38
C ALA A 235 6.48 -11.62 0.71
N THR A 236 6.28 -11.44 -0.60
CA THR A 236 6.59 -10.25 -1.39
C THR A 236 5.59 -10.06 -2.51
N HIS A 237 5.33 -8.83 -2.93
CA HIS A 237 4.45 -8.52 -4.05
C HIS A 237 5.09 -8.63 -5.43
N GLY A 238 6.34 -9.07 -5.55
CA GLY A 238 7.07 -9.03 -6.82
C GLY A 238 7.88 -10.27 -7.15
N THR A 239 7.50 -11.43 -6.63
CA THR A 239 8.22 -12.69 -6.82
C THR A 239 7.58 -13.56 -7.91
N ARG A 240 8.37 -13.90 -8.94
CA ARG A 240 7.94 -14.68 -10.09
C ARG A 240 7.44 -16.07 -9.72
N GLU A 241 8.21 -16.81 -8.95
CA GLU A 241 7.90 -18.20 -8.58
C GLU A 241 6.64 -18.28 -7.71
N PHE A 242 6.38 -17.26 -6.89
CA PHE A 242 5.12 -17.18 -6.15
C PHE A 242 3.93 -17.04 -7.09
N PHE A 243 4.02 -16.17 -8.07
CA PHE A 243 2.94 -15.93 -9.03
C PHE A 243 2.69 -17.16 -9.90
N GLN A 244 3.77 -17.80 -10.37
CA GLN A 244 3.67 -19.04 -11.13
C GLN A 244 3.04 -20.17 -10.31
N LEU A 245 3.46 -20.36 -9.05
CA LEU A 245 2.93 -21.40 -8.19
C LEU A 245 1.44 -21.15 -7.86
N LYS A 246 1.05 -19.91 -7.65
CA LYS A 246 -0.37 -19.55 -7.45
C LYS A 246 -1.21 -19.80 -8.69
N HIS A 247 -0.70 -19.51 -9.89
CA HIS A 247 -1.36 -19.87 -11.13
C HIS A 247 -1.55 -21.39 -11.23
N ARG A 248 -0.51 -22.17 -10.97
CA ARG A 248 -0.56 -23.64 -10.97
C ARG A 248 -1.52 -24.19 -9.89
N MET A 249 -1.54 -23.58 -8.70
CA MET A 249 -2.51 -23.90 -7.65
C MET A 249 -3.94 -23.58 -8.08
N LEU A 250 -4.16 -22.47 -8.77
CA LEU A 250 -5.47 -22.12 -9.33
C LEU A 250 -5.92 -23.18 -10.34
N GLU A 251 -5.05 -23.61 -11.28
CA GLU A 251 -5.37 -24.70 -12.23
C GLU A 251 -5.80 -25.96 -11.46
N PHE A 252 -5.04 -26.37 -10.43
CA PHE A 252 -5.38 -27.52 -9.61
C PHE A 252 -6.73 -27.39 -8.89
N LEU A 253 -6.98 -26.24 -8.27
CA LEU A 253 -8.23 -25.92 -7.57
C LEU A 253 -9.43 -25.96 -8.53
N VAL A 254 -9.28 -25.42 -9.71
CA VAL A 254 -10.32 -25.38 -10.74
C VAL A 254 -10.59 -26.78 -11.29
N GLU A 255 -9.56 -27.44 -11.84
CA GLU A 255 -9.73 -28.68 -12.60
C GLU A 255 -10.00 -29.91 -11.73
N LYS A 256 -9.47 -29.95 -10.50
CA LYS A 256 -9.59 -31.11 -9.61
C LYS A 256 -10.53 -30.90 -8.43
N MET A 257 -10.83 -29.66 -8.07
CA MET A 257 -11.60 -29.37 -6.87
C MET A 257 -12.84 -28.50 -7.10
N GLY A 258 -13.10 -28.07 -8.34
CA GLY A 258 -14.34 -27.40 -8.73
C GLY A 258 -14.43 -25.94 -8.26
N PHE A 259 -13.31 -25.26 -8.08
CA PHE A 259 -13.28 -23.83 -7.85
C PHE A 259 -13.67 -23.05 -9.11
N THR A 260 -14.45 -22.00 -8.96
CA THR A 260 -14.99 -21.23 -10.09
C THR A 260 -14.80 -19.71 -9.94
N VAL A 261 -14.35 -19.25 -8.78
CA VAL A 261 -14.07 -17.84 -8.51
C VAL A 261 -12.60 -17.68 -8.18
N PHE A 262 -11.96 -16.72 -8.83
CA PHE A 262 -10.67 -16.20 -8.44
C PHE A 262 -10.84 -14.75 -7.97
N ALA A 263 -10.26 -14.42 -6.81
CA ALA A 263 -10.31 -13.08 -6.25
C ALA A 263 -8.91 -12.61 -5.84
N ILE A 264 -8.56 -11.35 -6.14
CA ILE A 264 -7.23 -10.78 -5.93
C ILE A 264 -7.29 -9.47 -5.15
N GLU A 265 -6.21 -9.13 -4.43
CA GLU A 265 -6.02 -7.88 -3.68
C GLU A 265 -5.89 -6.68 -4.64
N ALA A 266 -6.98 -6.40 -5.36
CA ALA A 266 -7.10 -5.29 -6.29
C ALA A 266 -8.50 -4.67 -6.18
N SER A 267 -8.65 -3.45 -6.68
CA SER A 267 -9.93 -2.74 -6.65
C SER A 267 -11.03 -3.53 -7.37
N LEU A 268 -12.15 -3.76 -6.69
CA LEU A 268 -13.29 -4.50 -7.25
C LEU A 268 -13.79 -3.92 -8.58
N PRO A 269 -14.06 -2.60 -8.72
CA PRO A 269 -14.56 -2.06 -9.99
C PRO A 269 -13.56 -2.17 -11.14
N ASP A 270 -12.24 -2.10 -10.87
CA ASP A 270 -11.23 -2.26 -11.91
C ASP A 270 -11.08 -3.72 -12.32
N ALA A 271 -11.20 -4.66 -11.38
CA ALA A 271 -11.12 -6.09 -11.65
C ALA A 271 -12.25 -6.59 -12.56
N LEU A 272 -13.39 -5.89 -12.62
CA LEU A 272 -14.49 -6.25 -13.52
C LEU A 272 -14.11 -6.12 -15.00
N PHE A 273 -13.13 -5.29 -15.37
CA PHE A 273 -12.63 -5.26 -16.76
C PHE A 273 -11.84 -6.54 -17.10
N VAL A 274 -11.12 -7.09 -16.12
CA VAL A 274 -10.46 -8.40 -16.27
C VAL A 274 -11.50 -9.51 -16.33
N ASP A 275 -12.58 -9.44 -15.54
CA ASP A 275 -13.67 -10.41 -15.60
C ASP A 275 -14.42 -10.38 -16.96
N ASP A 276 -14.63 -9.21 -17.53
CA ASP A 276 -15.22 -9.04 -18.87
C ASP A 276 -14.35 -9.72 -19.94
N TYR A 277 -13.01 -9.58 -19.86
CA TYR A 277 -12.10 -10.33 -20.73
C TYR A 277 -12.18 -11.84 -20.47
N VAL A 278 -12.12 -12.27 -19.23
CA VAL A 278 -12.12 -13.68 -18.84
C VAL A 278 -13.43 -14.37 -19.26
N THR A 279 -14.57 -13.71 -19.09
CA THR A 279 -15.90 -14.30 -19.36
C THR A 279 -16.37 -14.12 -20.80
N GLN A 280 -16.14 -12.96 -21.40
CA GLN A 280 -16.69 -12.57 -22.69
C GLN A 280 -15.64 -12.42 -23.79
N GLY A 281 -14.35 -12.30 -23.44
CA GLY A 281 -13.28 -11.98 -24.37
C GLY A 281 -13.26 -10.49 -24.78
N THR A 282 -13.91 -9.63 -24.00
CA THR A 282 -13.99 -8.20 -24.29
C THR A 282 -12.70 -7.50 -23.90
N GLY A 283 -12.12 -6.74 -24.82
CA GLY A 283 -10.91 -5.94 -24.60
C GLY A 283 -9.60 -6.73 -24.71
N GLU A 284 -8.50 -6.01 -24.55
CA GLU A 284 -7.15 -6.58 -24.59
C GLU A 284 -6.69 -6.98 -23.19
N PRO A 285 -6.23 -8.23 -22.98
CA PRO A 285 -5.90 -8.73 -21.63
C PRO A 285 -4.81 -7.94 -20.92
N ALA A 286 -3.79 -7.49 -21.65
CA ALA A 286 -2.73 -6.67 -21.07
C ALA A 286 -3.23 -5.29 -20.62
N GLN A 287 -4.19 -4.71 -21.34
CA GLN A 287 -4.81 -3.43 -20.99
C GLN A 287 -5.75 -3.58 -19.78
N ALA A 288 -6.56 -4.63 -19.74
CA ALA A 288 -7.43 -4.95 -18.62
C ALA A 288 -6.60 -5.16 -17.33
N LEU A 289 -5.48 -5.88 -17.45
CA LEU A 289 -4.57 -6.13 -16.32
C LEU A 289 -3.90 -4.84 -15.84
N ALA A 290 -3.32 -4.05 -16.75
CA ALA A 290 -2.72 -2.74 -16.42
C ALA A 290 -3.77 -1.78 -15.82
N GLY A 291 -5.06 -1.96 -16.16
CA GLY A 291 -6.20 -1.23 -15.63
C GLY A 291 -6.44 -1.44 -14.14
N LEU A 292 -5.93 -2.50 -13.52
CA LEU A 292 -5.96 -2.69 -12.06
C LEU A 292 -5.18 -1.58 -11.31
N GLY A 293 -4.27 -0.88 -12.00
CA GLY A 293 -3.58 0.29 -11.47
C GLY A 293 -2.45 -0.01 -10.48
N PHE A 294 -2.15 -1.28 -10.23
CA PHE A 294 -1.08 -1.74 -9.34
C PHE A 294 0.02 -2.43 -10.13
N TRP A 295 1.27 -1.99 -9.93
CA TRP A 295 2.45 -2.62 -10.53
C TRP A 295 2.59 -4.08 -10.12
N THR A 296 2.10 -4.42 -8.93
CA THR A 296 2.16 -5.76 -8.32
C THR A 296 1.47 -6.81 -9.19
N TRP A 297 0.42 -6.44 -9.91
CA TRP A 297 -0.35 -7.34 -10.75
C TRP A 297 -0.07 -7.19 -12.25
N ASP A 298 0.56 -6.09 -12.68
CA ASP A 298 0.90 -5.84 -14.09
C ASP A 298 2.18 -6.63 -14.47
N THR A 299 2.08 -7.97 -14.41
CA THR A 299 3.18 -8.90 -14.67
C THR A 299 2.80 -9.94 -15.72
N GLN A 300 3.82 -10.51 -16.41
CA GLN A 300 3.61 -11.58 -17.38
C GLN A 300 2.95 -12.81 -16.74
N GLU A 301 3.33 -13.13 -15.51
CA GLU A 301 2.80 -14.27 -14.78
C GLU A 301 1.29 -14.16 -14.54
N VAL A 302 0.81 -12.98 -14.15
CA VAL A 302 -0.64 -12.72 -13.95
C VAL A 302 -1.34 -12.63 -15.31
N LEU A 303 -0.70 -12.04 -16.33
CA LEU A 303 -1.24 -11.99 -17.70
C LEU A 303 -1.44 -13.41 -18.29
N GLU A 304 -0.50 -14.32 -18.07
CA GLU A 304 -0.62 -15.72 -18.48
C GLU A 304 -1.79 -16.42 -17.76
N MET A 305 -1.98 -16.14 -16.48
CA MET A 305 -3.06 -16.67 -15.67
C MET A 305 -4.44 -16.23 -16.20
N ILE A 306 -4.64 -14.94 -16.47
CA ILE A 306 -5.94 -14.46 -17.00
C ILE A 306 -6.20 -14.98 -18.42
N ARG A 307 -5.17 -15.14 -19.24
CA ARG A 307 -5.27 -15.79 -20.55
C ARG A 307 -5.65 -17.27 -20.42
N TRP A 308 -5.11 -17.98 -19.43
CA TRP A 308 -5.52 -19.35 -19.14
C TRP A 308 -6.98 -19.41 -18.69
N MET A 309 -7.42 -18.52 -17.79
CA MET A 309 -8.82 -18.43 -17.36
C MET A 309 -9.76 -18.20 -18.56
N ARG A 310 -9.37 -17.35 -19.51
CA ARG A 310 -10.14 -17.13 -20.75
C ARG A 310 -10.23 -18.41 -21.56
N ARG A 311 -9.11 -19.08 -21.86
CA ARG A 311 -9.10 -20.37 -22.59
C ARG A 311 -9.95 -21.44 -21.90
N TYR A 312 -9.90 -21.51 -20.56
CA TYR A 312 -10.77 -22.40 -19.79
C TYR A 312 -12.26 -22.08 -20.07
N ASN A 313 -12.63 -20.82 -20.05
CA ASN A 313 -13.99 -20.39 -20.27
C ASN A 313 -14.49 -20.57 -21.73
N GLU A 314 -13.60 -20.56 -22.69
CA GLU A 314 -13.91 -20.83 -24.10
C GLU A 314 -14.29 -22.28 -24.35
N ASN A 315 -13.83 -23.21 -23.54
CA ASN A 315 -14.14 -24.62 -23.69
C ASN A 315 -15.62 -24.87 -23.38
N PRO A 316 -16.42 -25.34 -24.38
CA PRO A 316 -17.85 -25.59 -24.21
C PRO A 316 -18.17 -26.72 -23.21
N ASN A 317 -17.20 -27.60 -22.93
CA ASN A 317 -17.38 -28.69 -21.98
C ASN A 317 -17.34 -28.20 -20.53
N HIS A 318 -16.86 -26.99 -20.26
CA HIS A 318 -16.85 -26.40 -18.94
C HIS A 318 -18.19 -25.68 -18.67
N ALA A 319 -19.12 -26.38 -18.05
CA ALA A 319 -20.47 -25.85 -17.77
C ALA A 319 -20.44 -24.64 -16.82
N ARG A 320 -19.48 -24.62 -15.86
CA ARG A 320 -19.25 -23.49 -14.97
C ARG A 320 -18.07 -22.67 -15.46
N LYS A 321 -18.28 -21.38 -15.66
CA LYS A 321 -17.25 -20.46 -16.10
C LYS A 321 -16.52 -19.87 -14.91
N LEU A 322 -15.22 -19.59 -15.09
CA LEU A 322 -14.40 -18.89 -14.12
C LEU A 322 -14.77 -17.42 -14.10
N ARG A 323 -14.74 -16.84 -12.90
CA ARG A 323 -14.95 -15.42 -12.65
C ARG A 323 -13.70 -14.83 -12.00
N PHE A 324 -13.43 -13.58 -12.33
CA PHE A 324 -12.31 -12.80 -11.78
C PHE A 324 -12.86 -11.61 -10.99
N TYR A 325 -12.47 -11.47 -9.72
CA TYR A 325 -12.88 -10.36 -8.87
C TYR A 325 -11.69 -9.70 -8.19
N GLY A 326 -11.79 -8.39 -7.91
CA GLY A 326 -11.03 -7.73 -6.88
C GLY A 326 -11.85 -7.63 -5.59
N PHE A 327 -11.20 -7.42 -4.46
CA PHE A 327 -11.91 -7.23 -3.17
C PHE A 327 -11.44 -6.00 -2.40
N ASP A 328 -10.56 -5.18 -2.96
CA ASP A 328 -10.05 -3.96 -2.34
C ASP A 328 -10.88 -2.72 -2.78
N MET A 329 -10.77 -1.62 -2.03
CA MET A 329 -11.47 -0.36 -2.26
C MET A 329 -10.53 0.84 -2.45
N GLN A 330 -9.24 0.63 -2.67
CA GLN A 330 -8.23 1.70 -2.76
C GLN A 330 -8.33 2.59 -4.01
N ALA A 331 -9.22 2.27 -4.96
CA ALA A 331 -9.47 3.06 -6.17
C ALA A 331 -10.88 3.69 -6.17
N PRO A 332 -11.17 4.67 -5.30
CA PRO A 332 -12.51 5.25 -5.20
C PRO A 332 -12.96 5.97 -6.49
N TRP A 333 -12.03 6.48 -7.31
CA TRP A 333 -12.36 7.09 -8.62
C TRP A 333 -13.00 6.08 -9.59
N ALA A 334 -12.49 4.85 -9.69
CA ALA A 334 -13.08 3.81 -10.54
C ALA A 334 -14.48 3.43 -10.06
N THR A 335 -14.66 3.39 -8.74
CA THR A 335 -15.95 3.16 -8.10
C THR A 335 -16.96 4.25 -8.46
N ALA A 336 -16.57 5.52 -8.32
CA ALA A 336 -17.42 6.67 -8.63
C ALA A 336 -17.79 6.73 -10.13
N ASP A 337 -16.84 6.45 -11.02
CA ASP A 337 -17.09 6.45 -12.46
C ASP A 337 -18.09 5.37 -12.90
N ARG A 338 -17.93 4.12 -12.40
CA ARG A 338 -18.90 3.05 -12.69
C ARG A 338 -20.28 3.36 -12.13
N LEU A 339 -20.33 3.93 -10.94
CA LEU A 339 -21.58 4.34 -10.31
C LEU A 339 -22.26 5.47 -11.10
N ALA A 340 -21.50 6.47 -11.56
CA ALA A 340 -21.97 7.54 -12.41
C ALA A 340 -22.54 6.99 -13.76
N ALA A 341 -21.82 6.06 -14.38
CA ALA A 341 -22.26 5.42 -15.61
C ALA A 341 -23.58 4.63 -15.42
N TYR A 342 -23.69 3.90 -14.30
CA TYR A 342 -24.93 3.20 -13.97
C TYR A 342 -26.09 4.18 -13.75
N LEU A 343 -25.91 5.21 -12.93
CA LEU A 343 -26.96 6.21 -12.66
C LEU A 343 -27.42 6.94 -13.92
N LYS A 344 -26.51 7.27 -14.83
CA LYS A 344 -26.83 7.86 -16.13
C LYS A 344 -27.64 6.92 -17.03
N LYS A 345 -27.32 5.62 -16.99
CA LYS A 345 -28.04 4.60 -17.77
C LYS A 345 -29.48 4.40 -17.28
N VAL A 346 -29.69 4.31 -15.96
CA VAL A 346 -30.97 3.92 -15.36
C VAL A 346 -31.88 5.09 -14.96
N GLY A 347 -31.34 6.29 -14.85
CA GLY A 347 -32.06 7.50 -14.47
C GLY A 347 -31.58 8.69 -15.28
N PRO A 348 -31.93 8.81 -16.58
CA PRO A 348 -31.48 9.88 -17.45
C PRO A 348 -31.85 11.28 -16.95
N GLU A 349 -32.86 11.38 -16.09
CA GLU A 349 -33.27 12.62 -15.41
C GLU A 349 -32.43 12.94 -14.16
N THR A 350 -31.54 12.02 -13.75
CA THR A 350 -30.71 12.20 -12.57
C THR A 350 -29.57 13.16 -12.87
N ASP A 351 -29.44 14.21 -12.06
CA ASP A 351 -28.28 15.11 -12.10
C ASP A 351 -27.08 14.38 -11.45
N VAL A 352 -26.42 13.55 -12.26
CA VAL A 352 -25.28 12.72 -11.81
C VAL A 352 -24.12 13.56 -11.25
N PRO A 353 -23.71 14.69 -11.89
CA PRO A 353 -22.71 15.58 -11.33
C PRO A 353 -23.04 16.03 -9.90
N LYS A 354 -24.27 16.44 -9.63
CA LYS A 354 -24.69 16.86 -8.29
C LYS A 354 -24.50 15.77 -7.22
N LEU A 355 -24.61 14.50 -7.59
CA LEU A 355 -24.39 13.37 -6.68
C LEU A 355 -22.90 13.02 -6.54
N ILE A 356 -22.12 13.08 -7.60
CA ILE A 356 -20.74 12.57 -7.65
C ILE A 356 -19.71 13.65 -7.31
N ASP A 357 -19.90 14.90 -7.71
CA ASP A 357 -18.93 15.99 -7.49
C ASP A 357 -18.60 16.22 -6.00
N PRO A 358 -19.54 16.07 -5.06
CA PRO A 358 -19.23 16.20 -3.64
C PRO A 358 -18.26 15.12 -3.10
N LEU A 359 -18.00 14.03 -3.83
CA LEU A 359 -16.98 13.05 -3.50
C LEU A 359 -15.55 13.52 -3.82
N ALA A 360 -15.38 14.68 -4.47
CA ALA A 360 -14.10 15.20 -4.90
C ALA A 360 -12.98 15.16 -3.84
N PRO A 361 -13.23 15.47 -2.55
CA PRO A 361 -12.18 15.34 -1.52
C PRO A 361 -11.63 13.91 -1.38
N LEU A 362 -12.48 12.89 -1.51
CA LEU A 362 -12.07 11.48 -1.50
C LEU A 362 -11.30 11.09 -2.76
N LEU A 363 -11.78 11.54 -3.92
CA LEU A 363 -11.29 11.10 -5.22
C LEU A 363 -9.96 11.75 -5.64
N ARG A 364 -9.65 12.94 -5.11
CA ARG A 364 -8.40 13.68 -5.42
C ARG A 364 -7.26 13.38 -4.47
N ARG A 365 -7.52 12.70 -3.36
CA ARG A 365 -6.52 12.55 -2.31
C ARG A 365 -5.35 11.66 -2.68
N THR A 366 -4.16 12.17 -2.41
CA THR A 366 -2.96 11.39 -2.14
C THR A 366 -2.83 11.21 -0.62
N THR A 367 -2.17 10.17 -0.15
CA THR A 367 -2.12 9.77 1.27
C THR A 367 -1.42 10.76 2.21
N SER A 368 -0.87 11.89 1.71
CA SER A 368 -0.01 12.79 2.48
C SER A 368 -0.75 13.76 3.40
N ASP A 369 -1.93 14.29 3.00
CA ASP A 369 -2.57 15.37 3.75
C ASP A 369 -3.74 14.89 4.62
N ALA A 370 -3.85 15.41 5.86
CA ALA A 370 -4.98 15.08 6.71
C ALA A 370 -6.26 15.76 6.19
N PRO A 371 -7.40 15.01 6.05
CA PRO A 371 -8.67 15.63 5.66
C PRO A 371 -9.20 16.56 6.74
N SER A 372 -9.75 17.70 6.32
CA SER A 372 -10.50 18.57 7.22
C SER A 372 -11.83 17.92 7.65
N GLU A 373 -12.41 18.40 8.75
CA GLU A 373 -13.72 17.95 9.21
C GLU A 373 -14.82 18.24 8.18
N ALA A 374 -14.74 19.39 7.51
CA ALA A 374 -15.67 19.77 6.44
C ALA A 374 -15.61 18.77 5.26
N GLU A 375 -14.42 18.37 4.83
CA GLU A 375 -14.24 17.36 3.76
C GLU A 375 -14.78 15.99 4.18
N ARG A 376 -14.52 15.55 5.41
CA ARG A 376 -15.10 14.29 5.93
C ARG A 376 -16.63 14.32 5.93
N SER A 377 -17.21 15.41 6.43
CA SER A 377 -18.66 15.60 6.44
C SER A 377 -19.25 15.61 5.03
N GLN A 378 -18.61 16.34 4.10
CA GLN A 378 -19.04 16.43 2.70
C GLN A 378 -19.06 15.05 2.03
N VAL A 379 -17.99 14.26 2.15
CA VAL A 379 -17.91 12.92 1.57
C VAL A 379 -18.96 11.97 2.18
N THR A 380 -19.13 12.03 3.51
CA THR A 380 -20.14 11.22 4.19
C THR A 380 -21.55 11.54 3.70
N GLN A 381 -21.91 12.82 3.61
CA GLN A 381 -23.21 13.25 3.09
C GLN A 381 -23.42 12.84 1.62
N ALA A 382 -22.38 12.95 0.79
CA ALA A 382 -22.45 12.55 -0.61
C ALA A 382 -22.72 11.05 -0.78
N THR A 383 -21.99 10.20 -0.07
CA THR A 383 -22.20 8.74 -0.13
C THR A 383 -23.60 8.36 0.35
N GLN A 384 -24.07 8.97 1.45
CA GLN A 384 -25.44 8.76 1.95
C GLN A 384 -26.52 9.24 0.97
N ALA A 385 -26.32 10.37 0.29
CA ALA A 385 -27.26 10.87 -0.71
C ALA A 385 -27.38 9.93 -1.91
N ILE A 386 -26.25 9.37 -2.37
CA ILE A 386 -26.25 8.40 -3.47
C ILE A 386 -26.98 7.11 -3.05
N GLU A 387 -26.72 6.61 -1.85
CA GLU A 387 -27.38 5.42 -1.30
C GLU A 387 -28.89 5.63 -1.19
N ALA A 388 -29.30 6.77 -0.64
CA ALA A 388 -30.71 7.14 -0.51
C ALA A 388 -31.38 7.19 -1.90
N ARG A 389 -30.74 7.77 -2.91
CA ARG A 389 -31.25 7.82 -4.28
C ARG A 389 -31.44 6.42 -4.88
N LEU A 390 -30.46 5.52 -4.71
CA LEU A 390 -30.60 4.15 -5.17
C LEU A 390 -31.77 3.42 -4.51
N LYS A 391 -31.94 3.58 -3.21
CA LYS A 391 -33.03 2.97 -2.43
C LYS A 391 -34.41 3.54 -2.83
N GLU A 392 -34.53 4.87 -2.96
CA GLU A 392 -35.73 5.57 -3.34
C GLU A 392 -36.23 5.12 -4.74
N LYS A 393 -35.31 5.04 -5.71
CA LYS A 393 -35.61 4.71 -7.10
C LYS A 393 -35.43 3.22 -7.45
N LYS A 394 -35.42 2.34 -6.44
CA LYS A 394 -35.17 0.90 -6.62
C LYS A 394 -36.03 0.27 -7.72
N ALA A 395 -37.34 0.51 -7.73
CA ALA A 395 -38.24 -0.09 -8.69
C ALA A 395 -37.94 0.38 -10.11
N ASP A 396 -37.74 1.68 -10.29
CA ASP A 396 -37.45 2.29 -11.59
C ASP A 396 -36.09 1.78 -12.12
N TYR A 397 -35.07 1.73 -11.27
CA TYR A 397 -33.73 1.30 -11.64
C TYR A 397 -33.62 -0.19 -11.93
N LEU A 398 -34.38 -1.03 -11.20
CA LEU A 398 -34.49 -2.45 -11.53
C LEU A 398 -35.18 -2.68 -12.87
N ALA A 399 -36.21 -1.89 -13.19
CA ALA A 399 -36.91 -1.98 -14.47
C ALA A 399 -36.02 -1.51 -15.65
N ALA A 400 -35.18 -0.52 -15.44
CA ALA A 400 -34.23 0.01 -16.44
C ALA A 400 -32.92 -0.77 -16.54
N SER A 401 -32.64 -1.73 -15.64
CA SER A 401 -31.44 -2.58 -15.64
C SER A 401 -31.81 -4.04 -15.36
N ASN A 402 -31.22 -4.61 -14.32
CA ASN A 402 -31.51 -5.95 -13.81
C ASN A 402 -31.07 -6.07 -12.35
N PRO A 403 -31.43 -7.14 -11.59
CA PRO A 403 -31.05 -7.33 -10.21
C PRO A 403 -29.55 -7.37 -9.95
N VAL A 404 -28.73 -7.87 -10.90
CA VAL A 404 -27.28 -7.99 -10.75
C VAL A 404 -26.62 -6.60 -10.83
N ASP A 405 -26.98 -5.81 -11.85
CA ASP A 405 -26.45 -4.44 -12.01
C ASP A 405 -26.87 -3.55 -10.82
N TYR A 406 -28.11 -3.69 -10.34
CA TYR A 406 -28.57 -2.94 -9.17
C TYR A 406 -27.83 -3.34 -7.89
N ALA A 407 -27.60 -4.64 -7.66
CA ALA A 407 -26.81 -5.12 -6.51
C ALA A 407 -25.36 -4.64 -6.59
N LEU A 408 -24.78 -4.61 -7.79
CA LEU A 408 -23.45 -4.04 -8.01
C LEU A 408 -23.45 -2.53 -7.70
N ALA A 409 -24.44 -1.78 -8.13
CA ALA A 409 -24.53 -0.35 -7.85
C ALA A 409 -24.57 -0.05 -6.34
N LEU A 410 -25.33 -0.83 -5.56
CA LEU A 410 -25.32 -0.75 -4.10
C LEU A 410 -23.94 -1.09 -3.51
N ARG A 411 -23.27 -2.11 -4.07
CA ARG A 411 -21.92 -2.46 -3.65
C ARG A 411 -20.90 -1.37 -3.96
N LEU A 412 -21.03 -0.69 -5.09
CA LEU A 412 -20.18 0.45 -5.44
C LEU A 412 -20.33 1.60 -4.41
N VAL A 413 -21.53 1.88 -3.93
CA VAL A 413 -21.72 2.86 -2.85
C VAL A 413 -21.03 2.40 -1.56
N GLU A 414 -21.18 1.12 -1.19
CA GLU A 414 -20.51 0.56 -0.03
C GLU A 414 -18.97 0.67 -0.14
N LEU A 415 -18.41 0.42 -1.33
CA LEU A 415 -16.97 0.63 -1.57
C LEU A 415 -16.53 2.08 -1.38
N LEU A 416 -17.39 3.06 -1.71
CA LEU A 416 -17.12 4.47 -1.43
C LEU A 416 -17.16 4.78 0.07
N HIS A 417 -18.09 4.17 0.83
CA HIS A 417 -18.13 4.26 2.29
C HIS A 417 -16.85 3.68 2.92
N GLN A 418 -16.45 2.48 2.49
CA GLN A 418 -15.22 1.82 2.93
C GLN A 418 -13.98 2.65 2.59
N ALA A 419 -13.88 3.16 1.37
CA ALA A 419 -12.78 4.02 0.96
C ALA A 419 -12.73 5.32 1.79
N ALA A 420 -13.88 5.91 2.09
CA ALA A 420 -13.95 7.07 2.95
C ALA A 420 -13.48 6.76 4.38
N GLU A 421 -13.84 5.61 4.94
CA GLU A 421 -13.35 5.18 6.26
C GLU A 421 -11.83 5.02 6.26
N VAL A 422 -11.26 4.35 5.26
CA VAL A 422 -9.82 4.12 5.16
C VAL A 422 -9.05 5.42 4.92
N VAL A 423 -9.50 6.25 3.95
CA VAL A 423 -8.75 7.44 3.50
C VAL A 423 -9.06 8.65 4.36
N MET A 424 -10.34 8.94 4.61
CA MET A 424 -10.76 10.16 5.29
C MET A 424 -10.60 10.08 6.82
N LYS A 425 -10.75 8.88 7.40
CA LYS A 425 -10.48 8.64 8.82
C LYS A 425 -9.08 8.12 9.09
N ARG A 426 -8.29 7.83 8.04
CA ARG A 426 -6.93 7.28 8.14
C ARG A 426 -6.84 6.01 8.98
N SER A 427 -7.83 5.12 8.84
CA SER A 427 -7.88 3.84 9.55
C SER A 427 -7.37 2.69 8.67
N PRO A 428 -6.09 2.29 8.77
CA PRO A 428 -5.59 1.13 8.03
C PRO A 428 -6.30 -0.17 8.44
N LEU A 429 -6.81 -0.23 9.68
CA LEU A 429 -7.54 -1.38 10.20
C LEU A 429 -8.88 -1.60 9.53
N ALA A 430 -9.51 -0.52 9.07
CA ALA A 430 -10.77 -0.59 8.34
C ALA A 430 -10.61 -1.30 6.99
N ARG A 431 -9.40 -1.27 6.36
CA ARG A 431 -9.16 -1.87 5.06
C ARG A 431 -9.31 -3.39 5.10
N ASP A 432 -8.71 -4.07 6.06
CA ASP A 432 -8.77 -5.53 6.17
C ASP A 432 -10.19 -6.04 6.44
N ARG A 433 -10.93 -5.37 7.32
CA ARG A 433 -12.36 -5.64 7.55
C ARG A 433 -13.16 -5.46 6.26
N ALA A 434 -12.98 -4.34 5.57
CA ALA A 434 -13.68 -4.04 4.34
C ALA A 434 -13.35 -5.05 3.22
N MET A 435 -12.09 -5.47 3.08
CA MET A 435 -11.71 -6.53 2.15
C MET A 435 -12.43 -7.86 2.47
N ALA A 436 -12.53 -8.23 3.76
CA ALA A 436 -13.27 -9.42 4.16
C ALA A 436 -14.77 -9.32 3.82
N GLU A 437 -15.41 -8.17 4.09
CA GLU A 437 -16.80 -7.91 3.71
C GLU A 437 -17.02 -7.98 2.19
N ASN A 438 -16.03 -7.52 1.41
CA ASN A 438 -16.07 -7.62 -0.06
C ASN A 438 -15.95 -9.06 -0.54
N VAL A 439 -15.08 -9.86 0.06
CA VAL A 439 -14.97 -11.31 -0.23
C VAL A 439 -16.27 -12.04 0.09
N LEU A 440 -16.87 -11.77 1.24
CA LEU A 440 -18.16 -12.38 1.62
C LEU A 440 -19.29 -11.98 0.66
N TRP A 441 -19.34 -10.70 0.27
CA TRP A 441 -20.31 -10.23 -0.73
C TRP A 441 -20.13 -10.93 -2.08
N ILE A 442 -18.88 -11.13 -2.56
CA ILE A 442 -18.63 -11.88 -3.80
C ILE A 442 -19.15 -13.31 -3.69
N LEU A 443 -18.92 -13.97 -2.56
CA LEU A 443 -19.43 -15.33 -2.32
C LEU A 443 -20.97 -15.39 -2.31
N ASP A 444 -21.64 -14.36 -1.81
CA ASP A 444 -23.10 -14.26 -1.83
C ASP A 444 -23.65 -14.05 -3.24
N GLN A 445 -22.90 -13.31 -4.09
CA GLN A 445 -23.25 -13.16 -5.52
C GLN A 445 -23.00 -14.44 -6.35
N GLN A 446 -22.24 -15.40 -5.80
CA GLN A 446 -21.85 -16.64 -6.47
C GLN A 446 -22.25 -17.87 -5.62
N PRO A 447 -23.56 -18.16 -5.48
CA PRO A 447 -24.03 -19.25 -4.62
C PRO A 447 -23.44 -20.61 -5.01
N GLY A 448 -22.88 -21.31 -4.01
CA GLY A 448 -22.25 -22.62 -4.19
C GLY A 448 -20.89 -22.58 -4.88
N ALA A 449 -20.33 -21.39 -5.16
CA ALA A 449 -18.98 -21.27 -5.69
C ALA A 449 -17.92 -21.53 -4.60
N ARG A 450 -16.79 -22.07 -5.04
CA ARG A 450 -15.53 -22.12 -4.28
C ARG A 450 -14.56 -21.09 -4.86
N MET A 451 -13.84 -20.40 -3.97
CA MET A 451 -13.00 -19.25 -4.31
C MET A 451 -11.52 -19.50 -4.01
N ALA A 452 -10.65 -19.31 -4.99
CA ALA A 452 -9.24 -19.09 -4.79
C ALA A 452 -8.99 -17.60 -4.55
N LEU A 453 -8.38 -17.24 -3.42
CA LEU A 453 -8.11 -15.86 -3.02
C LEU A 453 -6.61 -15.61 -3.00
N TRP A 454 -6.18 -14.48 -3.52
CA TRP A 454 -4.78 -14.08 -3.58
C TRP A 454 -4.59 -12.71 -2.90
N ALA A 455 -3.77 -12.68 -1.84
CA ALA A 455 -3.34 -11.46 -1.15
C ALA A 455 -1.96 -11.65 -0.51
N HIS A 456 -1.40 -10.57 0.04
CA HIS A 456 -0.19 -10.65 0.86
C HIS A 456 -0.42 -11.53 2.10
N ASN A 457 0.63 -12.18 2.59
CA ASN A 457 0.61 -13.01 3.81
C ASN A 457 -0.05 -12.31 5.00
N GLY A 458 0.24 -11.02 5.19
CA GLY A 458 -0.31 -10.21 6.28
C GLY A 458 -1.83 -10.08 6.24
N HIS A 459 -2.44 -10.10 5.04
CA HIS A 459 -3.90 -9.99 4.90
C HIS A 459 -4.61 -11.33 5.06
N ILE A 460 -3.98 -12.45 4.69
CA ILE A 460 -4.61 -13.77 4.80
C ILE A 460 -4.41 -14.45 6.16
N THR A 461 -3.49 -13.96 7.01
CA THR A 461 -3.20 -14.56 8.31
C THR A 461 -4.45 -14.67 9.17
N ILE A 462 -4.53 -15.79 9.93
CA ILE A 462 -5.62 -16.03 10.90
C ILE A 462 -5.18 -15.79 12.35
N ASP A 463 -3.97 -15.27 12.54
CA ASP A 463 -3.46 -14.92 13.88
C ASP A 463 -3.94 -13.54 14.29
N GLU A 464 -4.80 -13.47 15.30
CA GLU A 464 -5.36 -12.22 15.84
C GLU A 464 -4.30 -11.29 16.44
N GLN A 465 -3.08 -11.79 16.68
CA GLN A 465 -1.99 -11.00 17.28
C GLN A 465 -1.11 -10.29 16.25
N VAL A 466 -1.20 -10.66 14.97
CA VAL A 466 -0.35 -10.09 13.91
C VAL A 466 -0.82 -8.71 13.47
N MET A 467 -2.12 -8.45 13.51
CA MET A 467 -2.70 -7.17 13.07
C MET A 467 -3.84 -6.73 14.00
N ALA A 468 -3.81 -5.46 14.38
CA ALA A 468 -4.87 -4.83 15.12
C ALA A 468 -6.23 -4.95 14.45
N GLY A 469 -7.27 -5.10 15.22
CA GLY A 469 -8.63 -5.22 14.68
C GLY A 469 -8.86 -6.49 13.85
N GLY A 470 -7.82 -7.28 13.62
CA GLY A 470 -7.80 -8.49 12.83
C GLY A 470 -7.49 -8.22 11.34
N SER A 471 -6.67 -9.09 10.75
CA SER A 471 -6.48 -9.13 9.30
C SER A 471 -7.77 -9.53 8.58
N MET A 472 -7.81 -9.39 7.27
CA MET A 472 -8.87 -9.95 6.43
C MET A 472 -9.08 -11.44 6.73
N GLY A 473 -8.00 -12.21 6.90
CA GLY A 473 -8.03 -13.63 7.23
C GLY A 473 -8.70 -13.94 8.57
N VAL A 474 -8.46 -13.13 9.60
CA VAL A 474 -9.15 -13.25 10.90
C VAL A 474 -10.66 -13.03 10.74
N HIS A 475 -11.08 -12.02 10.01
CA HIS A 475 -12.49 -11.74 9.75
C HIS A 475 -13.15 -12.87 8.93
N LEU A 476 -12.47 -13.35 7.88
CA LEU A 476 -12.96 -14.46 7.07
C LEU A 476 -13.02 -15.78 7.87
N ARG A 477 -12.03 -16.07 8.71
CA ARG A 477 -12.05 -17.26 9.59
C ARG A 477 -13.21 -17.20 10.60
N LYS A 478 -13.51 -16.01 11.14
CA LYS A 478 -14.68 -15.82 12.02
C LYS A 478 -16.01 -16.07 11.30
N ALA A 479 -16.11 -15.64 10.05
CA ALA A 479 -17.34 -15.76 9.27
C ALA A 479 -17.54 -17.16 8.67
N LEU A 480 -16.48 -17.81 8.19
CA LEU A 480 -16.55 -19.05 7.41
C LEU A 480 -16.06 -20.27 8.19
N GLY A 481 -15.42 -20.08 9.34
CA GLY A 481 -14.88 -21.18 10.13
C GLY A 481 -13.87 -22.05 9.34
N PRO A 482 -14.05 -23.38 9.31
CA PRO A 482 -13.16 -24.29 8.59
C PRO A 482 -13.27 -24.21 7.06
N ASP A 483 -14.28 -23.51 6.52
CA ASP A 483 -14.44 -23.29 5.09
C ASP A 483 -13.48 -22.23 4.53
N TYR A 484 -12.76 -21.47 5.37
CA TYR A 484 -11.64 -20.62 5.01
C TYR A 484 -10.32 -21.31 5.35
N LEU A 485 -9.46 -21.53 4.35
CA LEU A 485 -8.19 -22.21 4.51
C LEU A 485 -7.06 -21.37 3.91
N THR A 486 -5.91 -21.29 4.62
CA THR A 486 -4.82 -20.39 4.26
C THR A 486 -3.53 -21.13 3.96
N PHE A 487 -2.86 -20.72 2.86
CA PHE A 487 -1.50 -21.11 2.51
C PHE A 487 -0.61 -19.85 2.57
N GLY A 488 0.21 -19.71 3.62
CA GLY A 488 1.28 -18.72 3.66
C GLY A 488 2.39 -19.09 2.68
N PHE A 489 3.10 -18.09 2.16
CA PHE A 489 4.26 -18.30 1.28
C PHE A 489 5.53 -17.82 1.97
N ALA A 490 6.62 -18.55 1.78
CA ALA A 490 7.92 -18.25 2.37
C ALA A 490 9.05 -18.51 1.35
N PHE A 491 10.20 -17.81 1.49
CA PHE A 491 11.38 -18.01 0.67
C PHE A 491 12.65 -17.71 1.46
N ASP A 492 13.77 -18.36 1.08
CA ASP A 492 15.04 -18.15 1.76
C ASP A 492 15.81 -16.94 1.21
N HIS A 493 16.10 -16.96 -0.10
CA HIS A 493 16.90 -15.92 -0.77
C HIS A 493 16.43 -15.70 -2.21
N GLY A 494 16.95 -14.65 -2.84
CA GLY A 494 16.74 -14.40 -4.25
C GLY A 494 16.25 -13.00 -4.56
N ALA A 495 15.66 -12.82 -5.74
CA ALA A 495 15.23 -11.55 -6.26
C ALA A 495 13.69 -11.42 -6.26
N PHE A 496 13.23 -10.19 -6.18
CA PHE A 496 11.83 -9.78 -6.29
C PHE A 496 11.76 -8.33 -6.76
N GLN A 497 10.58 -7.86 -7.19
CA GLN A 497 10.34 -6.44 -7.43
C GLN A 497 9.79 -5.76 -6.19
N ALA A 498 10.25 -4.56 -5.90
CA ALA A 498 9.71 -3.66 -4.89
C ALA A 498 10.00 -2.20 -5.23
N ILE A 499 9.29 -1.27 -4.59
CA ILE A 499 9.56 0.15 -4.70
C ILE A 499 10.62 0.54 -3.68
N GLU A 500 11.77 1.06 -4.15
CA GLU A 500 12.68 1.83 -3.31
C GLU A 500 12.28 3.30 -3.33
N ARG A 501 12.24 3.93 -2.15
CA ARG A 501 11.60 5.24 -1.95
C ARG A 501 11.99 6.32 -2.96
N GLU A 502 13.28 6.39 -3.31
CA GLU A 502 13.80 7.44 -4.19
C GLU A 502 14.06 6.97 -5.62
N LYS A 503 14.14 5.66 -5.82
CA LYS A 503 14.49 5.06 -7.12
C LYS A 503 13.30 4.46 -7.85
N GLY A 504 12.13 4.36 -7.20
CA GLY A 504 10.93 3.75 -7.79
C GLY A 504 10.98 2.22 -7.81
N LEU A 505 10.27 1.61 -8.76
CA LEU A 505 10.20 0.15 -8.89
C LEU A 505 11.53 -0.43 -9.37
N GLN A 506 12.11 -1.33 -8.57
CA GLN A 506 13.40 -1.96 -8.80
C GLN A 506 13.31 -3.48 -8.62
N ALA A 507 14.21 -4.21 -9.31
CA ALA A 507 14.54 -5.57 -8.96
C ALA A 507 15.49 -5.54 -7.75
N MET A 508 15.06 -6.12 -6.65
CA MET A 508 15.80 -6.20 -5.39
C MET A 508 16.28 -7.61 -5.14
N THR A 509 17.35 -7.77 -4.35
CA THR A 509 17.89 -9.09 -3.99
C THR A 509 18.15 -9.14 -2.49
N VAL A 510 17.81 -10.26 -1.86
CA VAL A 510 18.13 -10.56 -0.47
C VAL A 510 18.93 -11.85 -0.37
N GLY A 511 19.84 -11.90 0.60
CA GLY A 511 20.62 -13.08 0.95
C GLY A 511 19.81 -14.14 1.71
N PRO A 512 20.48 -15.20 2.20
CA PRO A 512 19.86 -16.22 3.04
C PRO A 512 19.13 -15.61 4.24
N ALA A 513 18.01 -16.20 4.62
CA ALA A 513 17.20 -15.74 5.74
C ALA A 513 17.93 -15.86 7.09
N LYS A 514 17.51 -15.07 8.08
CA LYS A 514 18.06 -15.13 9.46
C LYS A 514 18.00 -16.56 10.01
N GLU A 515 19.06 -17.03 10.66
CA GLU A 515 19.18 -18.42 11.15
C GLU A 515 18.01 -18.86 12.04
N GLU A 516 17.49 -17.98 12.88
CA GLU A 516 16.38 -18.23 13.79
C GLU A 516 15.01 -18.16 13.11
N SER A 517 14.96 -17.81 11.82
CA SER A 517 13.71 -17.58 11.09
C SER A 517 13.01 -18.87 10.66
N LEU A 518 11.71 -18.74 10.38
CA LEU A 518 10.92 -19.79 9.72
C LEU A 518 11.51 -20.15 8.36
N ASP A 519 11.90 -19.14 7.58
CA ASP A 519 12.41 -19.29 6.22
C ASP A 519 13.71 -20.13 6.21
N ALA A 520 14.63 -19.86 7.15
CA ALA A 520 15.86 -20.63 7.31
C ALA A 520 15.59 -22.07 7.76
N ALA A 521 14.59 -22.28 8.64
CA ALA A 521 14.18 -23.61 9.06
C ALA A 521 13.70 -24.46 7.87
N LEU A 522 12.88 -23.87 6.99
CA LEU A 522 12.40 -24.51 5.77
C LEU A 522 13.54 -24.79 4.78
N ALA A 523 14.44 -23.83 4.59
CA ALA A 523 15.58 -23.95 3.67
C ALA A 523 16.58 -25.03 4.08
N THR A 524 16.77 -25.24 5.39
CA THR A 524 17.71 -26.23 5.93
C THR A 524 17.14 -27.65 5.92
N ALA A 525 15.81 -27.78 6.05
CA ALA A 525 15.16 -29.04 6.33
C ALA A 525 14.68 -29.81 5.11
N GLY A 526 14.42 -29.14 3.99
CA GLY A 526 13.62 -29.75 2.96
C GLY A 526 14.09 -29.58 1.53
N PRO A 527 13.29 -30.06 0.59
CA PRO A 527 13.46 -29.77 -0.82
C PRO A 527 13.30 -28.28 -1.10
N ASP A 528 13.89 -27.82 -2.19
CA ASP A 528 13.88 -26.40 -2.57
C ASP A 528 12.47 -25.84 -2.88
N LEU A 529 11.52 -26.72 -3.12
CA LEU A 529 10.11 -26.41 -3.33
C LEU A 529 9.25 -27.40 -2.56
N LEU A 530 8.44 -26.91 -1.62
CA LEU A 530 7.62 -27.77 -0.77
C LEU A 530 6.30 -27.13 -0.30
N ALA A 531 5.37 -27.97 0.12
CA ALA A 531 4.21 -27.60 0.93
C ALA A 531 4.31 -28.25 2.31
N LEU A 532 3.88 -27.56 3.36
CA LEU A 532 3.89 -28.01 4.74
C LEU A 532 2.53 -27.76 5.41
N ASP A 533 1.82 -28.81 5.80
CA ASP A 533 0.56 -28.70 6.55
C ASP A 533 0.87 -28.43 8.03
N LEU A 534 0.69 -27.20 8.49
CA LEU A 534 1.00 -26.73 9.83
C LEU A 534 0.06 -27.28 10.90
N ARG A 535 -1.13 -27.76 10.52
CA ARG A 535 -2.08 -28.41 11.45
C ARG A 535 -1.56 -29.75 11.95
N LYS A 536 -0.49 -30.30 11.32
CA LYS A 536 0.19 -31.52 11.71
C LYS A 536 1.34 -31.29 12.70
N VAL A 537 1.63 -30.05 13.08
CA VAL A 537 2.61 -29.73 14.10
C VAL A 537 2.22 -30.45 15.40
N PRO A 538 3.14 -31.21 16.02
CA PRO A 538 2.87 -31.89 17.29
C PRO A 538 2.36 -30.90 18.34
N LYS A 539 1.51 -31.40 19.26
CA LYS A 539 0.95 -30.55 20.32
C LYS A 539 1.85 -30.43 21.55
N THR A 540 2.88 -31.26 21.63
CA THR A 540 3.84 -31.28 22.76
C THR A 540 5.23 -31.67 22.25
N GLY A 541 6.25 -31.33 23.03
CA GLY A 541 7.65 -31.64 22.78
C GLY A 541 8.39 -30.60 21.94
N PRO A 542 9.69 -30.83 21.65
CA PRO A 542 10.59 -29.79 21.12
C PRO A 542 10.12 -29.12 19.82
N VAL A 543 9.39 -29.85 18.97
CA VAL A 543 8.82 -29.30 17.74
C VAL A 543 7.67 -28.33 18.06
N ALA A 544 6.74 -28.78 18.95
CA ALA A 544 5.63 -27.92 19.39
C ALA A 544 6.14 -26.67 20.07
N ASP A 545 7.12 -26.80 20.95
CA ASP A 545 7.72 -25.71 21.71
C ASP A 545 8.38 -24.67 20.74
N TRP A 546 9.07 -25.17 19.70
CA TRP A 546 9.69 -24.29 18.71
C TRP A 546 8.66 -23.49 17.90
N PHE A 547 7.56 -24.14 17.45
CA PHE A 547 6.51 -23.48 16.67
C PHE A 547 5.58 -22.61 17.52
N ALA A 548 5.53 -22.81 18.85
CA ALA A 548 4.73 -21.99 19.75
C ALA A 548 5.34 -20.60 19.98
N VAL A 549 6.67 -20.50 19.92
CA VAL A 549 7.39 -19.22 20.04
C VAL A 549 7.32 -18.47 18.71
N PRO A 550 6.92 -17.19 18.70
CA PRO A 550 6.95 -16.37 17.48
C PRO A 550 8.36 -16.34 16.88
N ARG A 551 8.43 -16.59 15.58
CA ARG A 551 9.68 -16.63 14.81
C ARG A 551 9.68 -15.51 13.79
N PRO A 552 10.85 -14.89 13.52
CA PRO A 552 10.97 -14.03 12.37
C PRO A 552 10.56 -14.78 11.10
N ALA A 553 9.70 -14.21 10.30
CA ALA A 553 9.36 -14.70 8.97
C ALA A 553 9.47 -13.53 8.01
N ARG A 554 10.11 -13.70 6.87
CA ARG A 554 10.33 -12.64 5.89
C ARG A 554 8.99 -12.13 5.37
N SER A 555 8.80 -10.81 5.43
CA SER A 555 7.55 -10.15 5.03
C SER A 555 7.87 -8.83 4.34
N ILE A 556 7.84 -8.83 3.01
CA ILE A 556 8.17 -7.69 2.17
C ILE A 556 6.92 -7.29 1.40
N GLY A 557 6.39 -6.11 1.66
CA GLY A 557 5.23 -5.57 0.95
C GLY A 557 5.62 -4.93 -0.39
N ALA A 558 4.90 -3.88 -0.77
CA ALA A 558 5.14 -3.14 -2.00
C ALA A 558 6.45 -2.32 -1.99
N MET A 559 7.00 -2.05 -0.82
CA MET A 559 8.22 -1.25 -0.63
C MET A 559 9.30 -2.06 0.06
N PHE A 560 10.56 -1.78 -0.29
CA PHE A 560 11.72 -2.40 0.34
C PHE A 560 12.88 -1.40 0.40
N ASP A 561 13.56 -1.35 1.55
CA ASP A 561 14.80 -0.59 1.76
C ASP A 561 15.93 -1.57 2.07
N PRO A 562 16.92 -1.75 1.18
CA PRO A 562 18.05 -2.65 1.43
C PRO A 562 18.87 -2.30 2.68
N ALA A 563 18.91 -1.01 3.05
CA ALA A 563 19.63 -0.57 4.26
C ALA A 563 18.93 -1.01 5.55
N GLN A 564 17.65 -1.36 5.46
CA GLN A 564 16.81 -1.79 6.58
C GLN A 564 16.28 -3.22 6.40
N GLU A 565 17.00 -4.11 5.71
CA GLU A 565 16.53 -5.48 5.42
C GLU A 565 16.02 -6.21 6.68
N LYS A 566 16.64 -5.97 7.83
CA LYS A 566 16.24 -6.60 9.10
C LYS A 566 14.82 -6.24 9.56
N SER A 567 14.30 -5.09 9.17
CA SER A 567 12.93 -4.64 9.52
C SER A 567 11.82 -5.30 8.66
N PHE A 568 12.21 -6.07 7.64
CA PHE A 568 11.28 -6.79 6.76
C PHE A 568 11.07 -8.25 7.20
N TYR A 569 11.08 -8.47 8.50
CA TYR A 569 10.66 -9.71 9.13
C TYR A 569 9.53 -9.43 10.12
N THR A 570 8.53 -10.30 10.13
CA THR A 570 7.42 -10.25 11.10
C THR A 570 7.52 -11.42 12.05
N ALA A 571 7.51 -11.17 13.35
CA ALA A 571 7.46 -12.23 14.35
C ALA A 571 6.06 -12.88 14.35
N GLN A 572 5.98 -14.16 14.06
CA GLN A 572 4.73 -14.92 14.00
C GLN A 572 4.89 -16.36 14.43
N SER A 573 3.85 -16.94 15.01
CA SER A 573 3.74 -18.38 15.22
C SER A 573 3.09 -19.00 13.98
N PRO A 574 3.84 -19.72 13.11
CA PRO A 574 3.31 -20.19 11.84
C PRO A 574 2.01 -21.01 11.94
N PRO A 575 1.85 -21.94 12.90
CA PRO A 575 0.59 -22.70 13.04
C PRO A 575 -0.61 -21.90 13.50
N ARG A 576 -0.37 -20.70 14.09
CA ARG A 576 -1.44 -19.76 14.42
C ARG A 576 -1.76 -18.85 13.25
N ALA A 577 -0.77 -18.56 12.40
CA ALA A 577 -0.89 -17.64 11.29
C ALA A 577 -1.53 -18.30 10.06
N TYR A 578 -1.22 -19.57 9.77
CA TYR A 578 -1.67 -20.26 8.55
C TYR A 578 -2.00 -21.73 8.80
N ASP A 579 -2.87 -22.30 7.96
CA ASP A 579 -3.15 -23.74 7.97
C ASP A 579 -2.02 -24.54 7.30
N ALA A 580 -1.39 -23.97 6.27
CA ALA A 580 -0.28 -24.57 5.55
C ALA A 580 0.69 -23.50 5.02
N LEU A 581 1.88 -23.91 4.63
CA LEU A 581 2.89 -23.09 3.97
C LEU A 581 3.24 -23.67 2.60
N LEU A 582 3.56 -22.77 1.67
CA LEU A 582 4.26 -23.06 0.43
C LEU A 582 5.62 -22.36 0.49
N PHE A 583 6.70 -23.08 0.22
CA PHE A 583 8.06 -22.57 0.30
C PHE A 583 8.77 -22.72 -1.02
N VAL A 584 9.46 -21.65 -1.43
CA VAL A 584 10.35 -21.60 -2.60
C VAL A 584 11.71 -21.12 -2.12
N LYS A 585 12.74 -21.95 -2.20
CA LYS A 585 14.04 -21.64 -1.62
C LYS A 585 14.72 -20.44 -2.29
N SER A 586 14.73 -20.41 -3.63
CA SER A 586 15.36 -19.34 -4.40
C SER A 586 14.35 -18.70 -5.34
N THR A 587 14.33 -17.38 -5.39
CA THR A 587 13.34 -16.60 -6.13
C THR A 587 13.98 -15.67 -7.16
N THR A 588 13.18 -15.32 -8.18
CA THR A 588 13.50 -14.31 -9.18
C THR A 588 12.40 -13.24 -9.25
N SER A 589 12.73 -12.08 -9.80
CA SER A 589 11.77 -10.98 -9.93
C SER A 589 10.66 -11.33 -10.92
N ALA A 590 9.41 -11.00 -10.60
CA ALA A 590 8.30 -11.04 -11.55
C ALA A 590 8.60 -10.17 -12.78
N ILE A 591 8.10 -10.56 -13.95
CA ILE A 591 8.36 -9.88 -15.23
C ILE A 591 7.20 -8.90 -15.50
N PRO A 592 7.45 -7.58 -15.60
CA PRO A 592 6.39 -6.64 -15.95
C PRO A 592 5.69 -7.00 -17.28
N ALA A 593 4.36 -6.98 -17.31
CA ALA A 593 3.58 -7.25 -18.51
C ALA A 593 3.53 -6.05 -19.46
N SER A 594 3.42 -4.85 -18.91
CA SER A 594 3.54 -3.63 -19.68
C SER A 594 5.02 -3.35 -19.95
N SER A 595 5.36 -3.01 -21.19
CA SER A 595 6.70 -2.62 -21.63
C SER A 595 7.32 -1.40 -20.93
N SER A 596 6.81 -1.04 -19.75
CA SER A 596 7.33 0.05 -18.92
C SER A 596 8.59 -0.32 -18.11
N ALA A 597 8.96 -1.63 -18.05
CA ALA A 597 10.26 -2.04 -17.55
C ALA A 597 10.81 -3.15 -18.46
N SER A 598 11.90 -2.91 -19.18
CA SER A 598 12.64 -3.97 -19.86
C SER A 598 13.30 -4.90 -18.83
N PRO A 599 13.18 -6.25 -18.99
CA PRO A 599 13.83 -7.23 -18.11
C PRO A 599 15.35 -7.30 -18.27
N SER A 600 15.90 -6.64 -19.25
CA SER A 600 17.33 -6.50 -19.48
C SER A 600 17.70 -5.07 -19.12
N GLY A 601 18.66 -4.85 -18.24
CA GLY A 601 19.24 -3.55 -17.90
C GLY A 601 19.80 -2.74 -19.09
N LYS A 602 19.15 -2.85 -20.25
CA LYS A 602 19.30 -1.91 -21.34
C LYS A 602 18.44 -0.69 -21.03
N PRO A 603 18.99 0.50 -21.10
CA PRO A 603 18.23 1.73 -21.05
C PRO A 603 17.05 1.63 -22.02
N ARG A 604 15.87 2.12 -21.62
CA ARG A 604 14.78 2.33 -22.58
C ARG A 604 15.38 3.00 -23.82
N ASP A 605 15.00 2.51 -24.99
CA ASP A 605 15.22 3.23 -26.26
C ASP A 605 14.25 4.43 -26.28
N ILE A 606 14.45 5.33 -25.28
CA ILE A 606 13.80 6.62 -25.28
C ILE A 606 14.64 7.44 -26.23
N PRO A 607 14.06 7.93 -27.34
CA PRO A 607 14.81 8.78 -28.26
C PRO A 607 15.55 9.85 -27.47
N PRO A 608 16.79 10.15 -27.80
CA PRO A 608 17.53 11.21 -27.12
C PRO A 608 16.70 12.49 -27.12
N PRO A 609 16.79 13.32 -26.06
CA PRO A 609 16.05 14.56 -26.00
C PRO A 609 16.45 15.41 -27.22
N ARG A 610 15.48 16.04 -27.89
CA ARG A 610 15.76 16.97 -28.99
C ARG A 610 16.58 18.15 -28.48
N ALA A 611 17.40 18.74 -29.34
CA ALA A 611 18.25 19.86 -28.94
C ALA A 611 17.44 21.07 -28.46
N SER A 612 16.27 21.31 -29.05
CA SER A 612 15.36 22.42 -28.70
C SER A 612 13.89 22.02 -28.93
N ALA A 613 13.00 22.80 -28.31
CA ALA A 613 11.56 22.73 -28.59
C ALA A 613 11.27 23.28 -30.02
N ALA A 614 10.23 22.72 -30.65
CA ALA A 614 9.80 23.14 -31.98
C ALA A 614 8.27 22.98 -32.13
N ASN A 615 7.68 23.63 -33.13
CA ASN A 615 6.24 23.61 -33.39
C ASN A 615 5.42 23.92 -32.12
N LEU A 616 5.81 24.98 -31.41
CA LEU A 616 5.20 25.40 -30.15
C LEU A 616 3.89 26.16 -30.36
N ASP A 617 3.67 26.63 -31.59
CA ASP A 617 2.49 27.29 -32.09
C ASP A 617 1.54 26.37 -32.88
N PHE A 618 1.89 25.10 -33.03
CA PHE A 618 1.14 24.04 -33.76
C PHE A 618 0.82 24.40 -35.23
N GLU A 619 1.52 25.32 -35.85
CA GLU A 619 1.29 25.76 -37.21
C GLU A 619 1.83 24.80 -38.29
N ALA A 620 2.64 23.81 -37.93
CA ALA A 620 3.06 22.74 -38.83
C ALA A 620 1.90 21.85 -39.30
N ASP A 621 2.04 21.20 -40.46
CA ASP A 621 0.99 20.32 -41.00
C ASP A 621 0.83 19.02 -40.21
N THR A 622 1.73 18.72 -39.31
CA THR A 622 1.71 17.54 -38.41
C THR A 622 1.98 17.93 -36.99
N LEU A 623 1.64 17.04 -36.04
CA LEU A 623 2.00 17.22 -34.64
C LEU A 623 3.49 17.09 -34.35
N ASP A 624 4.33 16.57 -35.28
CA ASP A 624 5.77 16.45 -35.02
C ASP A 624 6.39 17.80 -34.64
N PRO A 625 7.16 17.89 -33.57
CA PRO A 625 7.76 16.86 -32.74
C PRO A 625 6.97 16.51 -31.44
N TRP A 626 5.74 16.91 -31.33
CA TRP A 626 4.90 16.54 -30.20
C TRP A 626 4.59 15.05 -30.24
N SER A 627 4.85 14.35 -29.15
CA SER A 627 4.46 12.95 -29.00
C SER A 627 3.12 12.86 -28.28
N SER A 628 2.27 11.96 -28.74
CA SER A 628 1.03 11.60 -28.10
C SER A 628 1.10 10.16 -27.62
N LYS A 629 1.04 9.90 -26.32
CA LYS A 629 0.84 8.55 -25.76
C LYS A 629 -0.63 8.41 -25.35
N THR A 630 -1.46 8.01 -26.28
CA THR A 630 -2.90 7.79 -26.09
C THR A 630 -3.25 6.32 -25.93
N GLU A 631 -2.26 5.43 -25.89
CA GLU A 631 -2.40 3.96 -25.96
C GLU A 631 -3.13 3.31 -24.79
N ARG A 632 -3.43 4.07 -23.74
CA ARG A 632 -4.06 3.55 -22.52
C ARG A 632 -5.33 4.30 -22.16
N GLY A 633 -6.34 4.37 -23.03
CA GLY A 633 -7.54 4.94 -22.48
C GLY A 633 -8.52 5.64 -23.42
N GLY A 634 -8.47 5.40 -24.73
CA GLY A 634 -9.47 5.97 -25.63
C GLY A 634 -9.42 7.48 -25.73
N TYR A 635 -8.21 8.04 -25.87
CA TYR A 635 -8.01 9.44 -26.20
C TYR A 635 -7.37 9.58 -27.58
N ARG A 636 -7.73 10.62 -28.29
CA ARG A 636 -7.12 11.02 -29.57
C ARG A 636 -6.51 12.39 -29.46
N VAL A 637 -5.30 12.56 -29.99
CA VAL A 637 -4.64 13.86 -30.15
C VAL A 637 -4.65 14.20 -31.64
N SER A 638 -5.08 15.40 -31.98
CA SER A 638 -5.15 15.89 -33.37
C SER A 638 -4.85 17.39 -33.42
N LEU A 639 -4.49 17.89 -34.61
CA LEU A 639 -4.54 19.33 -34.90
C LEU A 639 -5.98 19.78 -35.10
N ASP A 640 -6.34 20.93 -34.55
CA ASP A 640 -7.64 21.57 -34.69
C ASP A 640 -7.47 22.99 -35.23
N ALA A 641 -8.15 23.29 -36.32
CA ALA A 641 -8.14 24.61 -36.97
C ALA A 641 -9.42 25.41 -36.71
N THR A 642 -10.32 24.92 -35.84
CA THR A 642 -11.63 25.54 -35.66
C THR A 642 -11.56 26.83 -34.87
N THR A 643 -10.84 26.83 -33.73
CA THR A 643 -10.74 27.99 -32.83
C THR A 643 -9.39 27.99 -32.09
N PRO A 644 -8.26 28.19 -32.78
CA PRO A 644 -6.95 28.32 -32.12
C PRO A 644 -6.89 29.57 -31.24
N ALA A 645 -5.98 29.58 -30.27
CA ALA A 645 -5.70 30.78 -29.45
C ALA A 645 -4.91 31.81 -30.23
N GLU A 646 -3.95 31.33 -31.04
CA GLU A 646 -3.14 32.14 -31.95
C GLU A 646 -3.02 31.41 -33.30
N GLY A 647 -2.70 32.10 -34.39
CA GLY A 647 -2.44 31.50 -35.69
C GLY A 647 -3.65 30.78 -36.31
N LYS A 648 -3.42 29.60 -36.90
CA LYS A 648 -4.40 28.83 -37.68
C LYS A 648 -4.77 27.50 -37.07
N ARG A 649 -3.95 26.97 -36.15
CA ARG A 649 -4.11 25.64 -35.57
C ARG A 649 -3.70 25.58 -34.12
N CYS A 650 -4.25 24.62 -33.40
CA CYS A 650 -3.85 24.25 -32.04
C CYS A 650 -3.85 22.73 -31.90
N ALA A 651 -3.29 22.18 -30.84
CA ALA A 651 -3.45 20.76 -30.53
C ALA A 651 -4.69 20.52 -29.68
N ARG A 652 -5.43 19.46 -29.99
CA ARG A 652 -6.63 19.03 -29.29
C ARG A 652 -6.50 17.59 -28.80
N ILE A 653 -6.93 17.34 -27.57
CA ILE A 653 -7.13 16.00 -27.02
C ILE A 653 -8.63 15.77 -26.84
N ASP A 654 -9.15 14.71 -27.47
CA ASP A 654 -10.52 14.24 -27.32
C ASP A 654 -10.55 12.94 -26.54
N ARG A 655 -11.53 12.79 -25.67
CA ARG A 655 -11.90 11.48 -25.13
C ARG A 655 -12.75 10.74 -26.15
N GLU A 656 -12.28 9.56 -26.59
CA GLU A 656 -12.99 8.68 -27.54
C GLU A 656 -13.12 7.27 -26.98
N GLY A 657 -14.30 6.66 -27.10
CA GLY A 657 -14.54 5.26 -26.72
C GLY A 657 -14.76 5.00 -25.24
N GLU A 658 -14.98 3.71 -24.92
CA GLU A 658 -15.20 3.26 -23.55
C GLU A 658 -13.91 3.26 -22.74
N ARG A 659 -14.04 3.40 -21.41
CA ARG A 659 -12.91 3.41 -20.49
C ARG A 659 -12.27 2.02 -20.41
N THR A 660 -10.95 1.92 -20.65
CA THR A 660 -10.17 0.69 -20.62
C THR A 660 -9.12 0.63 -19.51
N ALA A 661 -8.94 1.69 -18.73
CA ALA A 661 -7.93 1.78 -17.68
C ALA A 661 -8.45 2.50 -16.43
N SER A 662 -7.86 2.24 -15.27
CA SER A 662 -8.25 2.82 -13.98
C SER A 662 -8.00 4.32 -13.86
N LYS A 663 -6.99 4.85 -14.55
CA LYS A 663 -6.66 6.29 -14.62
C LYS A 663 -6.31 6.68 -16.05
N PRO A 664 -7.30 6.66 -16.96
CA PRO A 664 -7.02 7.02 -18.34
C PRO A 664 -6.72 8.51 -18.44
N PHE A 665 -5.70 8.85 -19.22
CA PHE A 665 -5.42 10.24 -19.58
C PHE A 665 -4.92 10.34 -21.02
N GLY A 666 -5.30 11.41 -21.69
CA GLY A 666 -4.71 11.82 -22.96
C GLY A 666 -3.49 12.70 -22.65
N ASN A 667 -2.42 12.55 -23.41
CA ASN A 667 -1.21 13.33 -23.24
C ASN A 667 -0.65 13.81 -24.59
N VAL A 668 -0.28 15.07 -24.65
CA VAL A 668 0.52 15.67 -25.73
C VAL A 668 1.75 16.32 -25.11
N MET A 669 2.96 15.93 -25.55
CA MET A 669 4.20 16.35 -24.89
C MET A 669 5.39 16.48 -25.83
N GLN A 670 6.37 17.28 -25.40
CA GLN A 670 7.73 17.28 -25.95
C GLN A 670 8.77 16.92 -24.90
N ARG A 671 9.91 16.40 -25.38
CA ARG A 671 11.11 16.14 -24.60
C ARG A 671 12.29 16.84 -25.26
N ILE A 672 12.93 17.76 -24.55
CA ILE A 672 14.07 18.53 -25.03
C ILE A 672 15.28 18.40 -24.10
N SER A 673 16.46 18.71 -24.60
CA SER A 673 17.70 18.76 -23.81
C SER A 673 17.61 19.82 -22.72
N ALA A 674 17.95 19.45 -21.48
CA ALA A 674 18.06 20.40 -20.38
C ALA A 674 19.36 21.21 -20.39
N VAL A 675 20.35 20.87 -21.22
CA VAL A 675 21.68 21.49 -21.23
C VAL A 675 21.64 23.03 -21.27
N PRO A 676 20.82 23.69 -22.13
CA PRO A 676 20.74 25.16 -22.17
C PRO A 676 20.14 25.80 -20.90
N TYR A 677 19.46 25.03 -20.09
CA TYR A 677 18.66 25.47 -18.95
C TYR A 677 19.27 25.07 -17.60
N ARG A 678 20.36 24.28 -17.58
CA ARG A 678 21.02 23.80 -16.36
C ARG A 678 21.37 24.93 -15.40
N GLY A 679 21.07 24.73 -14.10
CA GLY A 679 21.31 25.72 -13.05
C GLY A 679 20.42 26.95 -13.10
N LYS A 680 19.38 26.95 -13.94
CA LYS A 680 18.46 28.07 -14.12
C LYS A 680 17.06 27.72 -13.70
N LYS A 681 16.22 28.73 -13.55
CA LYS A 681 14.78 28.57 -13.38
C LYS A 681 14.09 28.75 -14.73
N VAL A 682 13.18 27.87 -15.09
CA VAL A 682 12.41 27.93 -16.36
C VAL A 682 10.94 28.17 -16.08
N ARG A 683 10.29 28.94 -16.96
CA ARG A 683 8.84 29.08 -17.02
C ARG A 683 8.32 28.38 -18.27
N PHE A 684 7.43 27.42 -18.09
CA PHE A 684 6.62 26.83 -19.13
C PHE A 684 5.25 27.51 -19.13
N THR A 685 4.86 28.13 -20.24
CA THR A 685 3.55 28.76 -20.41
C THR A 685 2.85 28.19 -21.61
N ALA A 686 1.53 28.04 -21.56
CA ALA A 686 0.70 27.69 -22.70
C ALA A 686 -0.70 28.29 -22.55
N SER A 687 -1.35 28.62 -23.64
CA SER A 687 -2.78 28.89 -23.69
C SER A 687 -3.52 27.55 -23.69
N VAL A 688 -4.50 27.41 -22.80
CA VAL A 688 -5.31 26.18 -22.67
C VAL A 688 -6.77 26.55 -22.52
N ARG A 689 -7.66 25.80 -23.15
CA ARG A 689 -9.10 25.75 -22.86
C ARG A 689 -9.57 24.30 -22.73
N ALA A 690 -10.64 24.08 -21.96
CA ALA A 690 -11.14 22.72 -21.73
C ALA A 690 -12.67 22.72 -21.69
N GLU A 691 -13.27 21.86 -22.50
CA GLU A 691 -14.70 21.54 -22.46
C GLU A 691 -14.89 20.24 -21.70
N VAL A 692 -14.96 20.36 -20.39
CA VAL A 692 -15.08 19.26 -19.44
C VAL A 692 -16.23 19.54 -18.47
N SER A 693 -16.95 18.50 -18.05
CA SER A 693 -18.02 18.60 -17.07
C SER A 693 -17.79 17.64 -15.90
N GLY A 694 -18.09 18.10 -14.68
CA GLY A 694 -17.87 17.32 -13.45
C GLY A 694 -16.48 17.50 -12.85
N ALA A 695 -16.37 17.23 -11.55
CA ALA A 695 -15.19 17.56 -10.75
C ALA A 695 -13.92 16.74 -11.11
N HIS A 696 -14.09 15.65 -11.82
CA HIS A 696 -12.98 14.70 -12.13
C HIS A 696 -12.41 14.89 -13.53
N ASN A 697 -13.13 15.62 -14.40
CA ASN A 697 -12.73 15.85 -15.77
C ASN A 697 -12.00 17.18 -15.84
N GLN A 698 -10.77 17.18 -16.32
CA GLN A 698 -9.91 18.36 -16.27
C GLN A 698 -8.72 18.27 -17.21
N ALA A 699 -8.26 19.40 -17.68
CA ALA A 699 -6.94 19.51 -18.29
C ALA A 699 -5.90 19.97 -17.25
N GLN A 700 -4.64 19.65 -17.51
CA GLN A 700 -3.50 20.04 -16.67
C GLN A 700 -2.29 20.26 -17.55
N LEU A 701 -1.58 21.39 -17.38
CA LEU A 701 -0.21 21.48 -17.86
C LEU A 701 0.71 20.70 -16.93
N TRP A 702 1.84 20.26 -17.44
CA TRP A 702 2.86 19.62 -16.64
C TRP A 702 4.26 19.89 -17.15
N LEU A 703 5.21 20.01 -16.21
CA LEU A 703 6.64 20.20 -16.46
C LEU A 703 7.41 19.24 -15.56
N ARG A 704 8.35 18.48 -16.16
CA ARG A 704 9.25 17.56 -15.45
C ARG A 704 10.69 17.74 -15.93
N VAL A 705 11.59 17.83 -14.96
CA VAL A 705 13.03 17.84 -15.19
C VAL A 705 13.59 16.47 -14.82
N ASP A 706 14.20 15.75 -15.77
CA ASP A 706 14.88 14.49 -15.50
C ASP A 706 16.40 14.75 -15.37
N ARG A 707 17.01 14.12 -14.38
CA ARG A 707 18.43 14.23 -14.05
C ARG A 707 19.18 12.95 -14.46
N GLU A 708 20.50 12.97 -14.37
CA GLU A 708 21.35 11.80 -14.61
C GLU A 708 20.90 10.59 -13.78
N LYS A 709 21.09 9.40 -14.29
CA LYS A 709 20.73 8.11 -13.66
C LYS A 709 19.24 7.98 -13.35
N ASP A 710 18.37 8.48 -14.25
CA ASP A 710 16.92 8.41 -14.12
C ASP A 710 16.33 9.09 -12.85
N GLN A 711 17.10 9.94 -12.19
CA GLN A 711 16.62 10.73 -11.06
C GLN A 711 15.64 11.79 -11.52
N ARG A 712 14.56 11.96 -10.78
CA ARG A 712 13.60 13.03 -11.00
C ARG A 712 14.08 14.29 -10.30
N GLY A 713 14.20 15.39 -11.05
CA GLY A 713 14.43 16.72 -10.50
C GLY A 713 13.11 17.40 -10.11
N PHE A 714 12.75 18.47 -10.80
CA PHE A 714 11.49 19.17 -10.60
C PHE A 714 10.34 18.42 -11.27
N PHE A 715 9.15 18.46 -10.64
CA PHE A 715 7.90 17.99 -11.25
C PHE A 715 6.70 18.78 -10.71
N ASP A 716 5.92 19.36 -11.61
CA ASP A 716 4.63 19.95 -11.34
C ASP A 716 3.67 19.57 -12.47
N ASN A 717 2.47 19.13 -12.14
CA ASN A 717 1.42 18.77 -13.09
C ASN A 717 0.11 19.51 -12.85
N MET A 718 0.13 20.62 -12.14
CA MET A 718 -1.04 21.45 -11.83
C MET A 718 -2.23 20.69 -11.22
N GLN A 719 -1.96 19.62 -10.48
CA GLN A 719 -3.03 18.83 -9.86
C GLN A 719 -3.84 19.61 -8.83
N ASP A 720 -3.21 20.58 -8.18
CA ASP A 720 -3.80 21.50 -7.20
C ASP A 720 -4.58 22.66 -7.84
N ARG A 721 -4.33 22.93 -9.13
CA ARG A 721 -4.94 24.02 -9.90
C ARG A 721 -5.35 23.57 -11.31
N PRO A 722 -6.31 22.61 -11.42
CA PRO A 722 -6.71 22.04 -12.69
C PRO A 722 -7.45 23.04 -13.59
N ILE A 723 -7.32 22.83 -14.90
CA ILE A 723 -7.91 23.69 -15.94
C ILE A 723 -9.25 23.12 -16.36
N ARG A 724 -10.31 23.93 -16.28
CA ARG A 724 -11.69 23.59 -16.67
C ARG A 724 -12.39 24.73 -17.42
N ASP A 725 -11.66 25.79 -17.71
CA ASP A 725 -12.21 26.95 -18.36
C ASP A 725 -12.48 26.66 -19.84
N PRO A 726 -13.70 26.91 -20.36
CA PRO A 726 -14.03 26.74 -21.78
C PRO A 726 -13.42 27.81 -22.66
N GLU A 727 -12.98 28.92 -22.07
CA GLU A 727 -12.33 30.02 -22.78
C GLU A 727 -10.81 29.89 -22.72
N TRP A 728 -10.12 30.36 -23.75
CA TRP A 728 -8.68 30.39 -23.79
C TRP A 728 -8.08 31.26 -22.67
N LYS A 729 -7.21 30.65 -21.87
CA LYS A 729 -6.42 31.36 -20.83
C LYS A 729 -4.99 30.86 -20.82
N ALA A 730 -4.07 31.75 -20.50
CA ALA A 730 -2.67 31.40 -20.31
C ALA A 730 -2.44 30.85 -18.90
N TYR A 731 -1.75 29.70 -18.86
CA TYR A 731 -1.34 29.04 -17.63
C TYR A 731 0.17 28.85 -17.64
N SER A 732 0.80 28.84 -16.45
CA SER A 732 2.24 28.64 -16.36
C SER A 732 2.67 27.77 -15.19
N ILE A 733 3.82 27.11 -15.39
CA ILE A 733 4.57 26.36 -14.37
C ILE A 733 5.98 26.94 -14.34
N VAL A 734 6.51 27.20 -13.16
CA VAL A 734 7.90 27.64 -12.96
C VAL A 734 8.64 26.57 -12.18
N GLY A 735 9.78 26.11 -12.69
CA GLY A 735 10.56 25.03 -12.09
C GLY A 735 12.06 25.23 -12.16
N ASP A 736 12.77 24.68 -11.17
CA ASP A 736 14.24 24.69 -11.12
C ASP A 736 14.82 23.59 -11.99
N VAL A 737 15.85 23.92 -12.77
CA VAL A 737 16.58 22.95 -13.59
C VAL A 737 17.92 22.66 -12.93
N ALA A 738 18.07 21.46 -12.37
CA ALA A 738 19.29 21.08 -11.67
C ALA A 738 20.54 21.16 -12.60
N PRO A 739 21.75 21.39 -12.04
CA PRO A 739 22.97 21.47 -12.84
C PRO A 739 23.31 20.21 -13.64
N ASP A 740 22.81 19.05 -13.20
CA ASP A 740 22.98 17.73 -13.83
C ASP A 740 21.72 17.27 -14.60
N ALA A 741 20.78 18.16 -14.86
CA ALA A 741 19.57 17.83 -15.61
C ALA A 741 19.88 17.38 -17.04
N GLU A 742 19.24 16.30 -17.50
CA GLU A 742 19.40 15.72 -18.84
C GLU A 742 18.29 16.20 -19.79
N SER A 743 17.04 16.22 -19.33
CA SER A 743 15.91 16.61 -20.16
C SER A 743 14.85 17.42 -19.44
N LEU A 744 14.19 18.30 -20.19
CA LEU A 744 12.93 18.94 -19.86
C LEU A 744 11.82 18.22 -20.61
N ASN A 745 10.79 17.80 -19.91
CA ASN A 745 9.60 17.19 -20.44
C ASN A 745 8.41 18.06 -20.06
N PHE A 746 7.59 18.45 -21.02
CA PHE A 746 6.47 19.34 -20.80
C PHE A 746 5.32 19.05 -21.76
N GLY A 747 4.10 19.37 -21.33
CA GLY A 747 2.93 19.12 -22.15
C GLY A 747 1.61 19.37 -21.42
N MET A 748 0.54 18.80 -21.96
CA MET A 748 -0.81 18.87 -21.41
C MET A 748 -1.41 17.47 -21.27
N PHE A 749 -2.08 17.24 -20.13
CA PHE A 749 -2.96 16.09 -19.91
C PHE A 749 -4.43 16.51 -20.09
N LEU A 750 -5.25 15.58 -20.61
CA LEU A 750 -6.69 15.54 -20.39
C LEU A 750 -7.01 14.32 -19.53
N LEU A 751 -7.68 14.53 -18.41
CA LEU A 751 -8.10 13.51 -17.45
C LEU A 751 -9.63 13.41 -17.48
N GLY A 752 -10.15 12.19 -17.61
CA GLY A 752 -11.61 11.92 -17.64
C GLY A 752 -12.27 12.24 -18.97
N GLU A 753 -13.55 12.61 -18.93
CA GLU A 753 -14.39 12.86 -20.11
C GLU A 753 -14.26 14.31 -20.59
N GLY A 754 -14.38 14.52 -21.92
CA GLY A 754 -14.38 15.85 -22.52
C GLY A 754 -13.30 16.08 -23.56
N ARG A 755 -12.94 17.34 -23.74
CA ARG A 755 -11.96 17.82 -24.71
C ARG A 755 -11.08 18.88 -24.08
N ALA A 756 -9.82 18.95 -24.51
CA ALA A 756 -8.93 20.06 -24.15
C ALA A 756 -8.07 20.47 -25.33
N TRP A 757 -7.77 21.77 -25.39
CA TRP A 757 -6.92 22.36 -26.43
C TRP A 757 -5.75 23.08 -25.80
N VAL A 758 -4.59 23.01 -26.44
CA VAL A 758 -3.37 23.69 -26.04
C VAL A 758 -2.76 24.40 -27.24
N ASP A 759 -2.27 25.62 -27.02
CA ASP A 759 -1.70 26.47 -28.03
C ASP A 759 -0.68 27.47 -27.46
N ALA A 760 0.03 28.23 -28.30
CA ALA A 760 0.93 29.31 -27.92
C ALA A 760 1.92 28.93 -26.80
N VAL A 761 2.56 27.78 -26.93
CA VAL A 761 3.49 27.22 -25.93
C VAL A 761 4.80 28.03 -25.91
N LYS A 762 5.31 28.29 -24.70
CA LYS A 762 6.62 28.94 -24.48
C LYS A 762 7.41 28.25 -23.37
N ILE A 763 8.72 28.17 -23.57
CA ILE A 763 9.68 27.76 -22.53
C ILE A 763 10.73 28.88 -22.45
N GLU A 764 10.82 29.54 -21.31
CA GLU A 764 11.68 30.71 -21.10
C GLU A 764 12.50 30.54 -19.83
N VAL A 765 13.75 31.04 -19.84
CA VAL A 765 14.54 31.19 -18.62
C VAL A 765 14.02 32.36 -17.84
N VAL A 766 13.76 32.19 -16.56
CA VAL A 766 13.36 33.27 -15.65
C VAL A 766 14.61 33.71 -14.90
N GLU A 767 14.92 35.00 -14.96
CA GLU A 767 15.99 35.57 -14.12
C GLU A 767 15.56 35.45 -12.64
N ALA A 768 16.50 35.07 -11.77
CA ALA A 768 16.24 35.08 -10.34
C ALA A 768 16.05 36.55 -9.87
N GLU A 769 14.88 36.84 -9.30
CA GLU A 769 14.64 38.08 -8.57
C GLU A 769 15.46 38.11 -7.28
#